data_f0661637be6eeccc359d95e8706f8982
#
_entry.id   f0661637be6eeccc359d95e8706f8982
#
_cell.length_a   1.000
_cell.length_b   1.000
_cell.length_c   1.000
_cell.angle_alpha   90.00
_cell.angle_beta   90.00
_cell.angle_gamma   90.00
#
_symmetry.space_group_name_H-M   'P 1'
#
loop_
_entity.id
_entity.type
_entity.pdbx_description
1 polymer ?
#
loop_
_entity_poly.entity_id
_entity_poly.type
_entity_poly.pdbx_seq_one_letter_code
_entity_poly.pdbx_strand_id
1 'polypeptide(L)'
;MRRHLIHFLLVAILTVCSAATAFAQTTVKGQVVDAETGDPLIGAAVTVVGTTQGSVTDVNGNFTIELKTLKAVLLFKYIGYLDVEKKINHSGVVNLGVVKMETDAVGLDEVSVIASIIRSDRQTPVPISNIKLGTIEEMLSNQEFPELLKSTPSVYVTRDSGGYGDSRINVRGFDSSNLGVLINGVPINGMENGKVYWSNWSGLSDVTQFIQVQRGLGASKLGISSVGGTMNMVTKSTESKKGGSAYVGVGNDGYRKYAVTLSTGMLDNGWAFTFSGALNTGDGYIRGTNYEGWTYFGNISKKINDSHKLSLTAFGAPQWHNQRATKHYIEDYKNSPDGGRYSNGYGYLNGALTGAGYGYNYYHKPQVSLNHYWTINANSSLTTSAYASLARGGGRRVAGNKTNWLTIDYNTGRPQAGAMLTPDGLFDYDAVLKANAESEHGSQVAFTNVVNSHDWYGLLSSYRNDLTEKITLTAGFDGRYYKGYHTEIIDNLLGGDYFLENQSASKKLYYRPANAVLKVGDKINYDNIGEIFWAGVFAQGEYNTEKWSAFLSASLTGEVYKYHNPGGAPIDGKTVSEAKTFLPWSTKAGFNYKFNENHNVFVNGGYFTRAPFMNAVFANYNILPVKGVSYEKIGTFELGYGFNNEYFNVTLNGYYTKWMDKSMSRTINNEKINITGVDAIHAGIELEATYKPCSSLDIRGMFSWGDWTWADDVHFQLYDEAQNPIGKEESAYIKNVHVGNSAQMTASLGATWEMVKGLKLNAVYNFAGKNFADFDPQNRTNPKDTGVDSWKLP
;
A
#
# COMPACT_ATOMS: atom_id res chain seq x y z
N MET A 1 72.40 31.96 -56.14
CA MET A 1 71.75 32.24 -54.81
C MET A 1 70.21 32.11 -54.79
N ARG A 2 69.48 32.54 -55.81
CA ARG A 2 67.95 32.42 -55.71
C ARG A 2 67.39 31.01 -55.74
N ARG A 3 68.06 30.00 -56.32
CA ARG A 3 67.56 28.61 -56.38
C ARG A 3 67.73 27.89 -55.02
N HIS A 4 68.75 28.19 -54.27
CA HIS A 4 68.96 27.57 -52.92
C HIS A 4 68.04 28.13 -51.84
N LEU A 5 67.59 29.36 -51.99
CA LEU A 5 66.63 30.00 -51.05
C LEU A 5 65.23 29.42 -51.23
N ILE A 6 64.83 29.10 -52.46
CA ILE A 6 63.54 28.48 -52.76
C ILE A 6 63.49 27.02 -52.21
N HIS A 7 64.59 26.26 -52.37
CA HIS A 7 64.69 24.95 -51.80
C HIS A 7 64.68 24.95 -50.24
N PHE A 8 65.33 25.92 -49.62
CA PHE A 8 65.33 26.05 -48.18
C PHE A 8 63.94 26.43 -47.63
N LEU A 9 63.22 27.33 -48.31
CA LEU A 9 61.83 27.71 -48.00
C LEU A 9 60.84 26.55 -48.22
N LEU A 10 60.98 25.76 -49.29
CA LEU A 10 60.15 24.57 -49.50
C LEU A 10 60.44 23.49 -48.49
N VAL A 11 61.63 23.24 -48.04
CA VAL A 11 61.97 22.28 -46.98
C VAL A 11 61.52 22.82 -45.64
N ALA A 12 61.59 24.12 -45.34
CA ALA A 12 61.08 24.71 -44.14
C ALA A 12 59.53 24.64 -44.09
N ILE A 13 58.85 24.90 -45.20
CA ILE A 13 57.36 24.73 -45.31
C ILE A 13 56.96 23.29 -45.15
N LEU A 14 57.67 22.33 -45.76
CA LEU A 14 57.42 20.89 -45.58
C LEU A 14 57.68 20.43 -44.15
N THR A 15 58.73 20.94 -43.47
CA THR A 15 58.95 20.61 -42.05
C THR A 15 57.95 21.26 -41.13
N VAL A 16 57.45 22.45 -41.42
CA VAL A 16 56.35 23.09 -40.67
C VAL A 16 55.00 22.41 -40.95
N CYS A 17 54.76 21.96 -42.18
CA CYS A 17 53.55 21.16 -42.48
C CYS A 17 53.60 19.77 -41.88
N SER A 18 54.75 19.11 -41.72
CA SER A 18 54.87 17.83 -41.05
C SER A 18 54.82 17.90 -39.52
N ALA A 19 55.11 19.10 -38.95
CA ALA A 19 54.93 19.31 -37.51
C ALA A 19 53.48 19.64 -37.08
N ALA A 20 52.57 19.93 -38.04
CA ALA A 20 51.18 20.26 -37.79
C ALA A 20 50.22 19.09 -37.68
N THR A 21 50.69 17.83 -37.80
CA THR A 21 49.85 16.61 -37.64
C THR A 21 50.17 15.79 -36.39
N ALA A 22 50.69 16.43 -35.34
CA ALA A 22 50.61 15.84 -34.01
C ALA A 22 49.15 15.98 -33.53
N PHE A 23 48.31 15.00 -33.88
CA PHE A 23 46.99 14.85 -33.27
C PHE A 23 47.25 14.71 -31.78
N ALA A 24 46.77 15.67 -31.00
CA ALA A 24 46.78 15.59 -29.56
C ALA A 24 45.84 14.44 -29.14
N GLN A 25 46.44 13.26 -28.98
CA GLN A 25 45.75 12.06 -28.55
C GLN A 25 45.38 12.29 -27.06
N THR A 26 44.10 12.20 -26.73
CA THR A 26 43.63 12.31 -25.35
C THR A 26 43.36 10.92 -24.81
N THR A 27 44.10 10.51 -23.78
CA THR A 27 43.85 9.24 -23.09
C THR A 27 43.02 9.51 -21.83
N VAL A 28 41.81 9.00 -21.74
CA VAL A 28 40.95 9.11 -20.57
C VAL A 28 40.97 7.82 -19.78
N LYS A 29 41.21 7.93 -18.49
CA LYS A 29 41.22 6.81 -17.53
C LYS A 29 40.26 7.10 -16.36
N GLY A 30 39.78 6.03 -15.73
CA GLY A 30 38.96 6.14 -14.52
C GLY A 30 38.49 4.77 -14.07
N GLN A 31 37.70 4.75 -13.00
CA GLN A 31 37.08 3.55 -12.46
C GLN A 31 35.56 3.75 -12.43
N VAL A 32 34.81 2.75 -12.85
CA VAL A 32 33.33 2.75 -12.77
C VAL A 32 32.89 1.88 -11.61
N VAL A 33 32.11 2.45 -10.72
CA VAL A 33 31.61 1.75 -9.52
C VAL A 33 30.11 1.97 -9.34
N ASP A 34 29.49 1.04 -8.62
CA ASP A 34 28.14 1.21 -8.08
C ASP A 34 28.09 2.41 -7.13
N ALA A 35 27.14 3.30 -7.29
CA ALA A 35 27.03 4.53 -6.50
C ALA A 35 26.70 4.27 -5.03
N GLU A 36 26.01 3.17 -4.75
CA GLU A 36 25.53 2.78 -3.41
C GLU A 36 26.55 1.92 -2.66
N THR A 37 27.05 0.86 -3.30
CA THR A 37 27.95 -0.12 -2.66
C THR A 37 29.42 0.24 -2.81
N GLY A 38 29.78 1.03 -3.81
CA GLY A 38 31.15 1.32 -4.20
C GLY A 38 31.88 0.14 -4.87
N ASP A 39 31.16 -0.95 -5.20
CA ASP A 39 31.73 -2.10 -5.86
C ASP A 39 32.07 -1.79 -7.34
N PRO A 40 33.17 -2.34 -7.87
CA PRO A 40 33.56 -2.13 -9.26
C PRO A 40 32.56 -2.76 -10.22
N LEU A 41 32.13 -2.00 -11.23
CA LEU A 41 31.25 -2.50 -12.30
C LEU A 41 32.10 -3.10 -13.42
N ILE A 42 32.15 -4.44 -13.48
CA ILE A 42 32.95 -5.22 -14.41
C ILE A 42 32.23 -5.33 -15.74
N GLY A 43 32.89 -4.94 -16.86
CA GLY A 43 32.27 -5.02 -18.18
C GLY A 43 31.32 -3.86 -18.51
N ALA A 44 31.33 -2.77 -17.74
CA ALA A 44 30.61 -1.56 -18.08
C ALA A 44 31.14 -0.96 -19.39
N ALA A 45 30.23 -0.66 -20.34
CA ALA A 45 30.60 -0.07 -21.63
C ALA A 45 30.89 1.41 -21.47
N VAL A 46 32.02 1.88 -21.99
CA VAL A 46 32.41 3.29 -22.05
C VAL A 46 32.53 3.67 -23.52
N THR A 47 31.56 4.40 -24.06
CA THR A 47 31.48 4.73 -25.47
C THR A 47 31.59 6.21 -25.73
N VAL A 48 32.14 6.61 -26.89
CA VAL A 48 32.19 8.01 -27.32
C VAL A 48 30.92 8.32 -28.12
N VAL A 49 30.09 9.24 -27.61
CA VAL A 49 28.81 9.60 -28.26
C VAL A 49 29.01 10.04 -29.70
N GLY A 50 28.18 9.47 -30.60
CA GLY A 50 28.23 9.77 -32.04
C GLY A 50 29.33 9.04 -32.79
N THR A 51 30.03 8.06 -32.19
CA THR A 51 31.08 7.26 -32.84
C THR A 51 30.91 5.78 -32.51
N THR A 52 31.67 4.91 -33.19
CA THR A 52 31.77 3.47 -32.88
C THR A 52 32.90 3.15 -31.88
N GLN A 53 33.55 4.17 -31.32
CA GLN A 53 34.67 4.00 -30.43
C GLN A 53 34.20 3.73 -29.01
N GLY A 54 34.72 2.70 -28.36
CA GLY A 54 34.38 2.34 -26.99
C GLY A 54 35.47 1.51 -26.31
N SER A 55 35.32 1.37 -24.98
CA SER A 55 36.11 0.50 -24.11
C SER A 55 35.15 -0.18 -23.15
N VAL A 56 35.60 -1.22 -22.44
CA VAL A 56 34.85 -1.87 -21.35
C VAL A 56 35.73 -1.86 -20.08
N THR A 57 35.08 -1.84 -18.92
CA THR A 57 35.79 -1.87 -17.64
C THR A 57 36.35 -3.26 -17.32
N ASP A 58 37.51 -3.31 -16.68
CA ASP A 58 38.17 -4.54 -16.21
C ASP A 58 37.55 -5.08 -14.90
N VAL A 59 38.16 -6.14 -14.36
CA VAL A 59 37.72 -6.81 -13.11
C VAL A 59 37.72 -5.89 -11.87
N ASN A 60 38.43 -4.78 -11.94
CA ASN A 60 38.48 -3.75 -10.88
C ASN A 60 37.62 -2.52 -11.24
N GLY A 61 36.83 -2.60 -12.33
CA GLY A 61 36.02 -1.48 -12.82
C GLY A 61 36.83 -0.39 -13.53
N ASN A 62 38.12 -0.56 -13.79
CA ASN A 62 38.94 0.43 -14.45
C ASN A 62 38.72 0.40 -15.97
N PHE A 63 38.76 1.59 -16.59
CA PHE A 63 38.74 1.73 -18.04
C PHE A 63 39.86 2.66 -18.53
N THR A 64 40.24 2.47 -19.77
CA THR A 64 41.10 3.38 -20.50
C THR A 64 40.56 3.49 -21.93
N ILE A 65 40.39 4.73 -22.40
CA ILE A 65 39.92 5.02 -23.77
C ILE A 65 40.78 6.12 -24.39
N GLU A 66 41.22 5.92 -25.65
CA GLU A 66 42.00 6.92 -26.38
C GLU A 66 41.09 7.71 -27.32
N LEU A 67 40.99 9.02 -27.13
CA LEU A 67 40.15 9.89 -27.93
C LEU A 67 40.95 10.48 -29.11
N LYS A 68 40.35 10.49 -30.28
CA LYS A 68 40.92 11.13 -31.49
C LYS A 68 40.58 12.62 -31.62
N THR A 69 39.78 13.13 -30.69
CA THR A 69 39.29 14.52 -30.68
C THR A 69 39.54 15.19 -29.33
N LEU A 70 39.73 16.51 -29.33
CA LEU A 70 39.96 17.31 -28.12
C LEU A 70 38.67 17.52 -27.28
N LYS A 71 37.53 17.31 -27.90
CA LYS A 71 36.21 17.40 -27.24
C LYS A 71 35.40 16.14 -27.54
N ALA A 72 35.00 15.46 -26.49
CA ALA A 72 34.15 14.26 -26.62
C ALA A 72 33.18 14.17 -25.43
N VAL A 73 32.10 13.47 -25.63
CA VAL A 73 31.21 13.03 -24.53
C VAL A 73 31.36 11.53 -24.39
N LEU A 74 31.78 11.09 -23.20
CA LEU A 74 31.81 9.67 -22.86
C LEU A 74 30.49 9.27 -22.25
N LEU A 75 29.90 8.22 -22.76
CA LEU A 75 28.67 7.61 -22.26
C LEU A 75 29.03 6.27 -21.61
N PHE A 76 28.73 6.16 -20.32
CA PHE A 76 28.92 4.96 -19.52
C PHE A 76 27.59 4.22 -19.47
N LYS A 77 27.60 2.95 -19.88
CA LYS A 77 26.43 2.08 -19.86
C LYS A 77 26.75 0.77 -19.17
N TYR A 78 25.87 0.36 -18.28
CA TYR A 78 25.93 -0.95 -17.65
C TYR A 78 24.51 -1.47 -17.41
N ILE A 79 24.28 -2.76 -17.66
CA ILE A 79 22.95 -3.36 -17.51
C ILE A 79 22.48 -3.20 -16.06
N GLY A 80 21.30 -2.61 -15.88
CA GLY A 80 20.74 -2.33 -14.55
C GLY A 80 21.26 -1.03 -13.89
N TYR A 81 21.87 -0.12 -14.68
CA TYR A 81 22.35 1.18 -14.19
C TYR A 81 21.92 2.32 -15.11
N LEU A 82 21.70 3.50 -14.53
CA LEU A 82 21.44 4.72 -15.28
C LEU A 82 22.67 5.11 -16.11
N ASP A 83 22.43 5.49 -17.35
CA ASP A 83 23.48 6.00 -18.23
C ASP A 83 24.11 7.25 -17.61
N VAL A 84 25.45 7.33 -17.61
CA VAL A 84 26.19 8.48 -17.11
C VAL A 84 26.96 9.10 -18.26
N GLU A 85 26.81 10.43 -18.45
CA GLU A 85 27.60 11.17 -19.44
C GLU A 85 28.69 12.01 -18.78
N LYS A 86 29.89 12.02 -19.37
CA LYS A 86 31.01 12.90 -18.95
C LYS A 86 31.58 13.63 -20.16
N LYS A 87 31.60 14.94 -20.10
CA LYS A 87 32.19 15.80 -21.15
C LYS A 87 33.70 15.93 -20.94
N ILE A 88 34.47 15.62 -21.96
CA ILE A 88 35.93 15.75 -22.00
C ILE A 88 36.29 16.95 -22.85
N ASN A 89 37.02 17.92 -22.27
CA ASN A 89 37.39 19.18 -22.93
C ASN A 89 38.90 19.47 -22.82
N HIS A 90 39.70 18.46 -22.45
CA HIS A 90 41.13 18.61 -22.25
C HIS A 90 41.93 17.66 -23.16
N SER A 91 43.21 18.02 -23.47
CA SER A 91 44.16 17.18 -24.19
C SER A 91 45.17 16.53 -23.22
N GLY A 92 45.74 15.40 -23.60
CA GLY A 92 46.69 14.65 -22.78
C GLY A 92 46.03 13.52 -21.98
N VAL A 93 46.58 13.22 -20.81
CA VAL A 93 46.05 12.15 -19.93
C VAL A 93 45.03 12.77 -18.97
N VAL A 94 43.77 12.41 -19.13
CA VAL A 94 42.66 12.85 -18.28
C VAL A 94 42.26 11.69 -17.36
N ASN A 95 42.35 11.91 -16.06
CA ASN A 95 41.88 10.96 -15.08
C ASN A 95 40.51 11.42 -14.53
N LEU A 96 39.44 10.70 -14.82
CA LEU A 96 38.09 11.01 -14.34
C LEU A 96 37.85 10.59 -12.88
N GLY A 97 38.84 9.91 -12.24
CA GLY A 97 38.63 9.35 -10.92
C GLY A 97 37.56 8.26 -10.92
N VAL A 98 36.71 8.26 -9.89
CA VAL A 98 35.63 7.29 -9.74
C VAL A 98 34.37 7.83 -10.41
N VAL A 99 33.89 7.17 -11.43
CA VAL A 99 32.59 7.39 -12.08
C VAL A 99 31.57 6.51 -11.36
N LYS A 100 30.68 7.11 -10.61
CA LYS A 100 29.61 6.41 -9.90
C LYS A 100 28.42 6.27 -10.83
N MET A 101 27.96 5.03 -11.04
CA MET A 101 26.72 4.75 -11.72
C MET A 101 25.67 4.40 -10.66
N GLU A 102 24.56 5.11 -10.66
CA GLU A 102 23.42 4.74 -9.85
C GLU A 102 22.78 3.51 -10.49
N THR A 103 22.45 2.50 -9.64
CA THR A 103 21.61 1.41 -10.14
C THR A 103 20.39 2.07 -10.77
N ASP A 104 20.14 1.73 -12.02
CA ASP A 104 18.84 1.93 -12.60
C ASP A 104 17.91 1.08 -11.72
N ALA A 105 17.40 1.70 -10.62
CA ALA A 105 16.35 1.11 -9.78
C ALA A 105 15.08 0.87 -10.61
N VAL A 106 15.16 1.25 -11.82
CA VAL A 106 14.35 1.01 -12.97
C VAL A 106 15.04 -0.04 -13.84
N GLY A 107 15.30 -1.14 -13.28
CA GLY A 107 15.41 -2.41 -14.02
C GLY A 107 14.02 -2.90 -14.41
N LEU A 108 13.52 -2.24 -15.14
CA LEU A 108 12.28 -1.52 -15.42
C LEU A 108 11.43 -2.19 -16.45
N ASP A 109 11.86 -3.25 -17.08
CA ASP A 109 11.00 -3.97 -18.02
C ASP A 109 9.88 -4.71 -17.27
N GLU A 110 10.11 -5.10 -16.01
CA GLU A 110 9.13 -5.86 -15.23
C GLU A 110 8.13 -4.97 -14.48
N VAL A 111 8.58 -3.86 -13.93
CA VAL A 111 7.78 -3.00 -13.07
C VAL A 111 7.22 -1.81 -13.81
N SER A 112 7.96 -1.24 -14.76
CA SER A 112 7.54 -0.04 -15.47
C SER A 112 6.34 -0.25 -16.35
N VAL A 113 6.08 -1.48 -16.79
CA VAL A 113 4.99 -1.78 -17.72
C VAL A 113 3.66 -1.94 -16.98
N ILE A 114 3.63 -2.60 -15.82
CA ILE A 114 2.38 -2.76 -15.05
C ILE A 114 2.10 -1.52 -14.20
N ALA A 115 3.11 -0.94 -13.58
CA ALA A 115 2.96 0.23 -12.74
C ALA A 115 3.30 1.55 -13.45
N SER A 116 3.88 1.53 -14.63
CA SER A 116 4.44 2.58 -15.51
C SER A 116 4.35 4.05 -15.02
N ILE A 117 4.62 4.26 -13.76
CA ILE A 117 4.55 5.53 -13.04
C ILE A 117 5.96 6.05 -12.80
N ILE A 118 6.99 5.26 -13.12
CA ILE A 118 8.37 5.60 -12.82
C ILE A 118 9.01 6.25 -14.03
N ARG A 119 8.73 7.52 -14.22
CA ARG A 119 9.65 8.42 -14.91
C ARG A 119 10.12 9.46 -13.90
N SER A 120 11.31 9.99 -14.10
CA SER A 120 11.95 10.94 -13.20
C SER A 120 10.92 11.96 -12.66
N ASP A 121 10.99 12.32 -11.42
CA ASP A 121 10.12 13.23 -10.67
C ASP A 121 9.76 14.55 -11.40
N ARG A 122 10.45 14.86 -12.50
CA ARG A 122 10.27 16.06 -13.30
C ARG A 122 9.46 15.91 -14.58
N GLN A 123 9.05 14.69 -14.95
CA GLN A 123 8.28 14.47 -16.18
C GLN A 123 6.81 14.20 -15.88
N THR A 124 6.48 13.83 -14.66
CA THR A 124 5.12 13.48 -14.26
C THR A 124 4.49 14.64 -13.48
N PRO A 125 3.36 15.19 -13.92
CA PRO A 125 2.69 16.31 -13.23
C PRO A 125 1.86 15.82 -12.02
N VAL A 126 2.47 15.05 -11.13
CA VAL A 126 1.83 14.49 -9.93
C VAL A 126 2.83 14.36 -8.79
N PRO A 127 2.41 14.55 -7.52
CA PRO A 127 3.27 14.38 -6.36
C PRO A 127 3.51 12.89 -6.07
N ILE A 128 4.77 12.45 -6.23
CA ILE A 128 5.20 11.08 -6.01
C ILE A 128 6.32 11.07 -4.97
N SER A 129 6.23 10.15 -4.01
CA SER A 129 7.32 9.86 -3.06
C SER A 129 7.76 8.40 -3.24
N ASN A 130 9.07 8.19 -3.38
CA ASN A 130 9.67 6.86 -3.54
C ASN A 130 10.52 6.51 -2.33
N ILE A 131 10.29 5.31 -1.75
CA ILE A 131 11.09 4.77 -0.64
C ILE A 131 11.88 3.59 -1.17
N LYS A 132 13.20 3.73 -1.21
CA LYS A 132 14.12 2.73 -1.74
C LYS A 132 14.42 1.62 -0.72
N LEU A 133 14.91 0.46 -1.20
CA LEU A 133 15.29 -0.70 -0.39
C LEU A 133 16.21 -0.32 0.79
N GLY A 134 17.27 0.44 0.56
CA GLY A 134 18.20 0.83 1.62
C GLY A 134 17.50 1.60 2.76
N THR A 135 16.55 2.49 2.43
CA THR A 135 15.73 3.18 3.45
C THR A 135 14.81 2.21 4.19
N ILE A 136 14.24 1.22 3.48
CA ILE A 136 13.39 0.19 4.10
C ILE A 136 14.21 -0.63 5.11
N GLU A 137 15.38 -1.12 4.71
CA GLU A 137 16.26 -1.96 5.54
C GLU A 137 16.80 -1.19 6.75
N GLU A 138 17.17 0.08 6.59
CA GLU A 138 17.72 0.92 7.66
C GLU A 138 16.67 1.39 8.66
N MET A 139 15.42 1.65 8.22
CA MET A 139 14.40 2.32 9.05
C MET A 139 13.31 1.40 9.57
N LEU A 140 13.10 0.23 8.96
CA LEU A 140 11.97 -0.63 9.35
C LEU A 140 12.15 -1.17 10.77
N SER A 141 13.32 -1.72 11.10
CA SER A 141 13.60 -2.33 12.42
C SER A 141 12.47 -3.31 12.82
N ASN A 142 11.85 -3.11 13.99
CA ASN A 142 10.68 -3.87 14.48
C ASN A 142 9.33 -3.20 14.17
N GLN A 143 9.32 -2.17 13.31
CA GLN A 143 8.11 -1.47 12.92
C GLN A 143 7.32 -2.26 11.89
N GLU A 144 6.01 -2.00 11.81
CA GLU A 144 5.19 -2.54 10.74
C GLU A 144 5.42 -1.79 9.43
N PHE A 145 5.20 -2.48 8.32
CA PHE A 145 5.43 -1.94 6.98
C PHE A 145 4.82 -0.52 6.76
N PRO A 146 3.56 -0.23 7.17
CA PRO A 146 2.99 1.10 7.01
C PRO A 146 3.72 2.23 7.72
N GLU A 147 4.43 1.92 8.80
CA GLU A 147 5.12 2.93 9.61
C GLU A 147 6.30 3.59 8.89
N LEU A 148 6.86 2.93 7.86
CA LEU A 148 7.85 3.52 6.96
C LEU A 148 7.35 4.79 6.26
N LEU A 149 6.03 4.92 6.12
CA LEU A 149 5.39 6.02 5.40
C LEU A 149 5.15 7.26 6.26
N LYS A 150 5.45 7.22 7.55
CA LYS A 150 5.27 8.37 8.47
C LYS A 150 6.03 9.63 8.06
N SER A 151 7.12 9.46 7.30
CA SER A 151 7.92 10.58 6.78
C SER A 151 7.45 11.07 5.40
N THR A 152 6.30 10.60 4.90
CA THR A 152 5.69 11.04 3.64
C THR A 152 4.67 12.14 3.93
N PRO A 153 4.64 13.25 3.18
CA PRO A 153 3.67 14.33 3.42
C PRO A 153 2.22 13.85 3.38
N SER A 154 1.39 14.38 4.27
CA SER A 154 -0.04 14.05 4.42
C SER A 154 -0.35 12.57 4.65
N VAL A 155 0.65 11.78 5.02
CA VAL A 155 0.46 10.37 5.43
C VAL A 155 0.44 10.32 6.95
N TYR A 156 -0.64 9.76 7.49
CA TYR A 156 -0.80 9.52 8.93
C TYR A 156 -0.96 8.03 9.18
N VAL A 157 -0.09 7.49 10.02
CA VAL A 157 -0.06 6.06 10.35
C VAL A 157 -0.20 5.88 11.85
N THR A 158 -1.14 5.02 12.25
CA THR A 158 -1.32 4.59 13.64
C THR A 158 -1.40 3.08 13.72
N ARG A 159 -1.07 2.52 14.88
CA ARG A 159 -1.38 1.12 15.21
C ARG A 159 -2.76 1.07 15.84
N ASP A 160 -3.70 0.40 15.17
CA ASP A 160 -5.00 0.07 15.76
C ASP A 160 -4.81 -1.06 16.78
N SER A 161 -5.69 -1.11 17.78
CA SER A 161 -5.69 -2.14 18.83
C SER A 161 -4.36 -2.32 19.61
N GLY A 162 -3.33 -1.54 19.28
CA GLY A 162 -2.00 -1.58 19.88
C GLY A 162 -1.26 -2.90 19.68
N GLY A 163 -1.72 -3.73 18.71
CA GLY A 163 -1.25 -5.07 18.44
C GLY A 163 -0.52 -5.22 17.11
N TYR A 164 -0.25 -6.45 16.77
CA TYR A 164 0.42 -6.86 15.55
C TYR A 164 -0.50 -6.77 14.33
N GLY A 165 0.00 -6.14 13.24
CA GLY A 165 -0.65 -6.17 11.93
C GLY A 165 -1.88 -5.28 11.78
N ASP A 166 -2.20 -4.46 12.79
CA ASP A 166 -3.40 -3.63 12.79
C ASP A 166 -3.11 -2.16 12.46
N SER A 167 -2.05 -1.90 11.70
CA SER A 167 -1.73 -0.55 11.27
C SER A 167 -2.83 0.05 10.40
N ARG A 168 -3.11 1.33 10.63
CA ARG A 168 -4.00 2.15 9.83
C ARG A 168 -3.20 3.20 9.07
N ILE A 169 -3.48 3.38 7.79
CA ILE A 169 -2.90 4.43 6.96
C ILE A 169 -4.01 5.35 6.47
N ASN A 170 -3.77 6.65 6.60
CA ASN A 170 -4.56 7.68 5.99
C ASN A 170 -3.66 8.56 5.12
N VAL A 171 -4.11 8.94 3.94
CA VAL A 171 -3.44 9.88 3.04
C VAL A 171 -4.39 11.03 2.76
N ARG A 172 -4.00 12.26 3.10
CA ARG A 172 -4.87 13.45 2.99
C ARG A 172 -6.23 13.29 3.66
N GLY A 173 -6.28 12.57 4.79
CA GLY A 173 -7.52 12.27 5.50
C GLY A 173 -8.33 11.10 4.94
N PHE A 174 -7.96 10.54 3.80
CA PHE A 174 -8.60 9.36 3.23
C PHE A 174 -7.98 8.10 3.83
N ASP A 175 -8.82 7.20 4.36
CA ASP A 175 -8.39 5.92 4.89
C ASP A 175 -7.98 4.90 3.78
N SER A 176 -7.42 3.76 4.17
CA SER A 176 -6.91 2.74 3.23
C SER A 176 -7.96 2.20 2.26
N SER A 177 -9.26 2.28 2.57
CA SER A 177 -10.33 1.85 1.66
C SER A 177 -10.50 2.80 0.48
N ASN A 178 -9.95 3.99 0.58
CA ASN A 178 -9.99 5.06 -0.42
C ASN A 178 -8.63 5.26 -1.13
N LEU A 179 -7.68 4.38 -0.86
CA LEU A 179 -6.36 4.31 -1.52
C LEU A 179 -6.31 3.09 -2.43
N GLY A 180 -5.68 3.22 -3.58
CA GLY A 180 -5.31 2.05 -4.38
C GLY A 180 -4.01 1.45 -3.84
N VAL A 181 -4.07 0.29 -3.20
CA VAL A 181 -2.89 -0.39 -2.68
C VAL A 181 -2.56 -1.59 -3.55
N LEU A 182 -1.33 -1.64 -4.05
CA LEU A 182 -0.90 -2.62 -5.05
C LEU A 182 0.39 -3.33 -4.65
N ILE A 183 0.52 -4.58 -5.06
CA ILE A 183 1.79 -5.32 -5.06
C ILE A 183 2.09 -5.70 -6.51
N ASN A 184 3.22 -5.23 -7.05
CA ASN A 184 3.60 -5.41 -8.45
C ASN A 184 2.48 -5.01 -9.43
N GLY A 185 1.75 -3.93 -9.12
CA GLY A 185 0.62 -3.47 -9.93
C GLY A 185 -0.69 -4.23 -9.72
N VAL A 186 -0.71 -5.33 -8.97
CA VAL A 186 -1.92 -6.10 -8.65
C VAL A 186 -2.59 -5.50 -7.41
N PRO A 187 -3.88 -5.11 -7.48
CA PRO A 187 -4.61 -4.56 -6.32
C PRO A 187 -4.80 -5.58 -5.21
N ILE A 188 -4.68 -5.12 -3.96
CA ILE A 188 -4.86 -5.96 -2.77
C ILE A 188 -6.00 -5.53 -1.85
N ASN A 189 -6.63 -4.38 -2.13
CA ASN A 189 -7.80 -3.89 -1.40
C ASN A 189 -8.95 -4.90 -1.46
N GLY A 190 -9.64 -5.12 -0.36
CA GLY A 190 -10.81 -5.99 -0.31
C GLY A 190 -11.91 -5.53 -1.27
N MET A 191 -12.43 -6.44 -2.10
CA MET A 191 -13.43 -6.11 -3.13
C MET A 191 -14.77 -5.65 -2.55
N GLU A 192 -15.16 -6.12 -1.36
CA GLU A 192 -16.44 -5.81 -0.74
C GLU A 192 -16.45 -4.51 0.06
N ASN A 193 -15.28 -4.08 0.59
CA ASN A 193 -15.19 -2.96 1.55
C ASN A 193 -13.98 -2.04 1.33
N GLY A 194 -13.13 -2.31 0.34
CA GLY A 194 -11.96 -1.53 0.01
C GLY A 194 -10.80 -1.58 1.02
N LYS A 195 -10.97 -2.22 2.18
CA LYS A 195 -9.98 -2.21 3.26
C LYS A 195 -8.74 -3.04 2.95
N VAL A 196 -7.60 -2.60 3.49
CA VAL A 196 -6.36 -3.37 3.54
C VAL A 196 -6.07 -3.72 4.99
N TYR A 197 -5.94 -5.02 5.26
CA TYR A 197 -5.56 -5.56 6.57
C TYR A 197 -4.08 -5.94 6.53
N TRP A 198 -3.24 -5.13 7.17
CA TRP A 198 -1.78 -5.23 7.04
C TRP A 198 -1.19 -6.50 7.67
N SER A 199 -1.87 -7.11 8.62
CA SER A 199 -1.51 -8.44 9.15
C SER A 199 -1.39 -9.51 8.07
N ASN A 200 -2.17 -9.42 6.98
CA ASN A 200 -2.12 -10.35 5.85
C ASN A 200 -0.88 -10.17 4.96
N TRP A 201 -0.11 -9.11 5.20
CA TRP A 201 1.04 -8.70 4.41
C TRP A 201 2.30 -8.53 5.28
N SER A 202 2.30 -9.16 6.45
CA SER A 202 3.48 -9.20 7.32
C SER A 202 4.68 -9.77 6.57
N GLY A 203 5.85 -9.18 6.78
CA GLY A 203 7.08 -9.58 6.07
C GLY A 203 7.16 -9.18 4.58
N LEU A 204 6.15 -8.47 4.04
CA LEU A 204 6.23 -7.93 2.69
C LEU A 204 7.45 -7.00 2.52
N SER A 205 7.83 -6.28 3.58
CA SER A 205 9.03 -5.44 3.61
C SER A 205 10.33 -6.19 3.32
N ASP A 206 10.45 -7.46 3.73
CA ASP A 206 11.67 -8.26 3.56
C ASP A 206 11.94 -8.57 2.07
N VAL A 207 10.90 -8.51 1.27
CA VAL A 207 10.93 -8.81 -0.17
C VAL A 207 10.61 -7.60 -1.04
N THR A 208 10.34 -6.43 -0.45
CA THR A 208 10.08 -5.19 -1.18
C THR A 208 11.39 -4.56 -1.64
N GLN A 209 11.48 -4.19 -2.90
CA GLN A 209 12.59 -3.47 -3.50
C GLN A 209 12.42 -1.95 -3.40
N PHE A 210 11.20 -1.46 -3.61
CA PHE A 210 10.84 -0.07 -3.36
C PHE A 210 9.33 0.09 -3.19
N ILE A 211 8.93 1.21 -2.58
CA ILE A 211 7.55 1.62 -2.41
C ILE A 211 7.37 2.94 -3.12
N GLN A 212 6.33 3.03 -3.94
CA GLN A 212 5.91 4.26 -4.57
C GLN A 212 4.59 4.72 -4.00
N VAL A 213 4.56 5.92 -3.45
CA VAL A 213 3.35 6.58 -2.96
C VAL A 213 3.03 7.76 -3.85
N GLN A 214 1.95 7.68 -4.59
CA GLN A 214 1.39 8.73 -5.38
C GLN A 214 0.20 9.32 -4.65
N ARG A 215 0.29 10.58 -4.27
CA ARG A 215 -0.77 11.30 -3.58
C ARG A 215 -1.76 11.90 -4.57
N GLY A 216 -3.04 11.97 -4.19
CA GLY A 216 -4.11 12.52 -5.02
C GLY A 216 -4.49 11.65 -6.22
N LEU A 217 -5.06 12.26 -7.24
CA LEU A 217 -5.57 11.54 -8.42
C LEU A 217 -4.53 10.91 -9.31
N GLY A 218 -3.33 11.35 -9.24
CA GLY A 218 -2.19 10.97 -10.05
C GLY A 218 -2.48 10.33 -11.42
N ALA A 219 -1.45 10.25 -12.24
CA ALA A 219 -1.49 9.53 -13.50
C ALA A 219 -1.55 8.00 -13.28
N SER A 220 -2.51 7.50 -12.51
CA SER A 220 -2.73 6.07 -12.37
C SER A 220 -3.13 5.51 -13.74
N LYS A 221 -2.24 4.75 -14.35
CA LYS A 221 -2.48 4.01 -15.61
C LYS A 221 -3.31 2.74 -15.37
N LEU A 222 -3.94 2.62 -14.23
CA LEU A 222 -4.83 1.53 -13.86
C LEU A 222 -6.26 2.08 -13.71
N GLY A 223 -7.24 1.29 -14.07
CA GLY A 223 -8.68 1.61 -13.93
C GLY A 223 -9.17 1.67 -12.47
N ILE A 224 -8.28 1.94 -11.51
CA ILE A 224 -8.61 1.95 -10.09
C ILE A 224 -9.07 3.35 -9.68
N SER A 225 -10.29 3.43 -9.17
CA SER A 225 -10.88 4.66 -8.65
C SER A 225 -10.43 4.92 -7.20
N SER A 226 -9.19 5.41 -7.02
CA SER A 226 -8.70 5.84 -5.70
C SER A 226 -8.89 7.34 -5.50
N VAL A 227 -9.36 7.74 -4.32
CA VAL A 227 -9.61 9.14 -3.97
C VAL A 227 -8.35 9.81 -3.39
N GLY A 228 -7.70 9.14 -2.45
CA GLY A 228 -6.55 9.66 -1.71
C GLY A 228 -5.21 9.46 -2.40
N GLY A 229 -5.14 8.57 -3.39
CA GLY A 229 -3.91 8.25 -4.11
C GLY A 229 -3.66 6.75 -4.25
N THR A 230 -2.47 6.40 -4.74
CA THR A 230 -2.07 4.99 -4.90
C THR A 230 -0.74 4.71 -4.20
N MET A 231 -0.62 3.50 -3.69
CA MET A 231 0.61 2.96 -3.13
C MET A 231 0.94 1.66 -3.87
N ASN A 232 2.11 1.59 -4.48
CA ASN A 232 2.57 0.38 -5.16
C ASN A 232 3.86 -0.11 -4.51
N MET A 233 3.84 -1.36 -4.07
CA MET A 233 4.98 -2.06 -3.51
C MET A 233 5.54 -2.99 -4.58
N VAL A 234 6.79 -2.77 -4.92
CA VAL A 234 7.48 -3.58 -5.91
C VAL A 234 8.39 -4.56 -5.20
N THR A 235 8.19 -5.84 -5.45
CA THR A 235 8.96 -6.91 -4.82
C THR A 235 10.26 -7.18 -5.57
N LYS A 236 11.21 -7.81 -4.87
CA LYS A 236 12.43 -8.35 -5.47
C LYS A 236 12.09 -9.30 -6.61
N SER A 237 12.70 -9.14 -7.76
CA SER A 237 12.39 -9.89 -8.99
C SER A 237 13.64 -10.51 -9.60
N THR A 238 13.55 -10.91 -10.86
CA THR A 238 14.64 -11.44 -11.70
C THR A 238 15.91 -10.61 -11.73
N GLU A 239 15.80 -9.33 -11.41
CA GLU A 239 16.91 -8.37 -11.45
C GLU A 239 17.63 -8.27 -10.10
N SER A 240 17.16 -9.00 -9.10
CA SER A 240 17.88 -9.15 -7.83
C SER A 240 19.27 -9.72 -8.09
N LYS A 241 20.29 -9.10 -7.54
CA LYS A 241 21.68 -9.60 -7.63
C LYS A 241 21.75 -11.02 -7.03
N LYS A 242 22.64 -11.87 -7.57
CA LYS A 242 22.97 -13.16 -6.96
C LYS A 242 23.47 -12.92 -5.54
N GLY A 243 22.86 -13.59 -4.56
CA GLY A 243 23.24 -13.47 -3.17
C GLY A 243 22.14 -13.91 -2.21
N GLY A 244 22.31 -13.58 -0.96
CA GLY A 244 21.34 -13.85 0.07
C GLY A 244 21.56 -12.99 1.29
N SER A 245 20.53 -12.88 2.13
CA SER A 245 20.58 -12.21 3.42
C SER A 245 19.92 -13.08 4.49
N ALA A 246 20.44 -13.00 5.70
CA ALA A 246 19.81 -13.55 6.90
C ALA A 246 19.63 -12.41 7.90
N TYR A 247 18.46 -12.34 8.51
CA TYR A 247 18.11 -11.32 9.49
C TYR A 247 17.69 -11.99 10.80
N VAL A 248 18.21 -11.49 11.92
CA VAL A 248 17.76 -11.83 13.26
C VAL A 248 17.47 -10.54 14.01
N GLY A 249 16.25 -10.41 14.50
CA GLY A 249 15.80 -9.26 15.29
C GLY A 249 15.27 -9.69 16.64
N VAL A 250 15.59 -8.93 17.69
CA VAL A 250 15.05 -9.09 19.04
C VAL A 250 14.65 -7.70 19.55
N GLY A 251 13.62 -7.64 20.38
CA GLY A 251 13.13 -6.39 20.94
C GLY A 251 12.34 -6.57 22.23
N ASN A 252 11.75 -5.48 22.71
CA ASN A 252 10.87 -5.51 23.87
C ASN A 252 9.58 -6.33 23.58
N ASP A 253 8.87 -6.68 24.65
CA ASP A 253 7.61 -7.43 24.60
C ASP A 253 7.73 -8.76 23.83
N GLY A 254 8.83 -9.48 24.06
CA GLY A 254 9.08 -10.80 23.49
C GLY A 254 9.30 -10.81 21.98
N TYR A 255 9.46 -9.64 21.31
CA TYR A 255 9.65 -9.56 19.86
C TYR A 255 10.87 -10.37 19.41
N ARG A 256 10.63 -11.25 18.43
CA ARG A 256 11.64 -12.04 17.73
C ARG A 256 11.30 -12.13 16.26
N LYS A 257 12.28 -11.85 15.41
CA LYS A 257 12.14 -12.00 13.96
C LYS A 257 13.33 -12.76 13.40
N TYR A 258 13.05 -13.74 12.56
CA TYR A 258 14.04 -14.48 11.78
C TYR A 258 13.62 -14.43 10.32
N ALA A 259 14.53 -14.04 9.43
CA ALA A 259 14.23 -14.01 8.01
C ALA A 259 15.46 -14.45 7.20
N VAL A 260 15.21 -15.13 6.09
CA VAL A 260 16.23 -15.55 5.12
C VAL A 260 15.71 -15.24 3.73
N THR A 261 16.52 -14.59 2.90
CA THR A 261 16.25 -14.34 1.48
C THR A 261 17.43 -14.85 0.66
N LEU A 262 17.13 -15.58 -0.42
CA LEU A 262 18.11 -16.14 -1.35
C LEU A 262 17.72 -15.79 -2.78
N SER A 263 18.69 -15.36 -3.60
CA SER A 263 18.51 -15.08 -5.02
C SER A 263 19.64 -15.65 -5.84
N THR A 264 19.31 -16.28 -6.96
CA THR A 264 20.32 -16.74 -7.92
C THR A 264 20.83 -15.62 -8.82
N GLY A 265 20.11 -14.49 -8.90
CA GLY A 265 20.25 -13.58 -10.02
C GLY A 265 19.82 -14.24 -11.33
N MET A 266 19.99 -13.55 -12.45
CA MET A 266 19.77 -14.13 -13.78
C MET A 266 20.89 -15.10 -14.10
N LEU A 267 20.54 -16.35 -14.36
CA LEU A 267 21.46 -17.41 -14.81
C LEU A 267 21.65 -17.35 -16.34
N ASP A 268 22.77 -17.88 -16.85
CA ASP A 268 23.10 -17.88 -18.28
C ASP A 268 22.02 -18.54 -19.15
N ASN A 269 21.30 -19.49 -18.58
CA ASN A 269 20.19 -20.16 -19.26
C ASN A 269 18.87 -19.39 -19.20
N GLY A 270 18.87 -18.14 -18.71
CA GLY A 270 17.71 -17.24 -18.62
C GLY A 270 16.73 -17.54 -17.52
N TRP A 271 17.06 -18.37 -16.53
CA TRP A 271 16.27 -18.55 -15.33
C TRP A 271 16.76 -17.63 -14.19
N ALA A 272 15.83 -17.20 -13.35
CA ALA A 272 16.14 -16.54 -12.08
C ALA A 272 15.17 -17.02 -10.99
N PHE A 273 15.70 -17.19 -9.78
CA PHE A 273 14.95 -17.66 -8.64
C PHE A 273 15.24 -16.76 -7.45
N THR A 274 14.18 -16.33 -6.76
CA THR A 274 14.29 -15.61 -5.47
C THR A 274 13.31 -16.24 -4.51
N PHE A 275 13.79 -16.62 -3.32
CA PHE A 275 12.98 -17.18 -2.25
C PHE A 275 13.26 -16.43 -0.96
N SER A 276 12.21 -16.20 -0.17
CA SER A 276 12.31 -15.64 1.17
C SER A 276 11.36 -16.35 2.11
N GLY A 277 11.80 -16.52 3.36
CA GLY A 277 10.98 -17.01 4.46
C GLY A 277 11.26 -16.22 5.72
N ALA A 278 10.21 -15.93 6.50
CA ALA A 278 10.37 -15.24 7.78
C ALA A 278 9.41 -15.80 8.84
N LEU A 279 9.82 -15.70 10.11
CA LEU A 279 9.01 -15.92 11.30
C LEU A 279 9.10 -14.67 12.16
N ASN A 280 7.96 -14.17 12.61
CA ASN A 280 7.85 -13.03 13.52
C ASN A 280 6.92 -13.39 14.68
N THR A 281 7.41 -13.30 15.92
CA THR A 281 6.66 -13.62 17.12
C THR A 281 6.84 -12.54 18.18
N GLY A 282 5.88 -12.41 19.09
CA GLY A 282 5.96 -11.51 20.24
C GLY A 282 4.79 -11.65 21.19
N ASP A 283 4.98 -11.14 22.39
CA ASP A 283 3.92 -11.09 23.43
C ASP A 283 2.98 -9.90 23.21
N GLY A 284 3.39 -8.91 22.41
CA GLY A 284 2.68 -7.66 22.19
C GLY A 284 2.85 -6.65 23.33
N TYR A 285 2.74 -5.35 22.96
CA TYR A 285 2.84 -4.26 23.96
C TYR A 285 1.69 -4.30 24.96
N ILE A 286 0.48 -4.62 24.51
CA ILE A 286 -0.72 -4.70 25.32
C ILE A 286 -0.83 -6.11 25.91
N ARG A 287 -1.23 -6.23 27.16
CA ARG A 287 -1.43 -7.53 27.81
C ARG A 287 -2.38 -8.42 27.00
N GLY A 288 -1.94 -9.67 26.78
CA GLY A 288 -2.73 -10.68 26.07
C GLY A 288 -2.82 -10.49 24.55
N THR A 289 -1.97 -9.66 23.93
CA THR A 289 -1.95 -9.46 22.47
C THR A 289 -0.79 -10.17 21.79
N ASN A 290 -0.44 -11.35 22.27
CA ASN A 290 0.57 -12.20 21.65
C ASN A 290 0.22 -12.61 20.22
N TYR A 291 1.26 -12.85 19.41
CA TYR A 291 1.11 -13.14 17.99
C TYR A 291 2.22 -14.04 17.46
N GLU A 292 1.90 -14.67 16.35
CA GLU A 292 2.85 -15.40 15.51
C GLU A 292 2.46 -15.21 14.03
N GLY A 293 3.43 -14.82 13.23
CA GLY A 293 3.28 -14.64 11.79
C GLY A 293 4.43 -15.28 11.03
N TRP A 294 4.10 -16.04 10.00
CA TRP A 294 5.03 -16.59 9.04
C TRP A 294 4.95 -15.80 7.74
N THR A 295 6.02 -15.79 6.98
CA THR A 295 6.02 -15.22 5.64
C THR A 295 6.74 -16.16 4.71
N TYR A 296 6.21 -16.32 3.52
CA TYR A 296 6.90 -16.97 2.42
C TYR A 296 6.75 -16.14 1.15
N PHE A 297 7.81 -16.11 0.38
CA PHE A 297 7.87 -15.48 -0.92
C PHE A 297 8.65 -16.36 -1.89
N GLY A 298 8.17 -16.47 -3.11
CA GLY A 298 8.86 -17.13 -4.21
C GLY A 298 8.66 -16.34 -5.49
N ASN A 299 9.75 -16.09 -6.21
CA ASN A 299 9.71 -15.60 -7.57
C ASN A 299 10.53 -16.54 -8.45
N ILE A 300 9.93 -17.04 -9.50
CA ILE A 300 10.56 -17.86 -10.53
C ILE A 300 10.34 -17.18 -11.86
N SER A 301 11.40 -16.80 -12.53
CA SER A 301 11.33 -16.10 -13.79
C SER A 301 12.14 -16.77 -14.87
N LYS A 302 11.68 -16.64 -16.11
CA LYS A 302 12.31 -17.18 -17.29
C LYS A 302 12.34 -16.13 -18.39
N LYS A 303 13.53 -15.68 -18.77
CA LYS A 303 13.75 -14.99 -20.05
C LYS A 303 13.73 -16.06 -21.15
N ILE A 304 12.65 -16.11 -21.94
CA ILE A 304 12.47 -17.08 -23.01
C ILE A 304 13.37 -16.69 -24.20
N ASN A 305 13.34 -15.39 -24.54
CA ASN A 305 14.16 -14.72 -25.52
C ASN A 305 14.18 -13.21 -25.24
N ASP A 306 14.70 -12.38 -26.11
CA ASP A 306 14.80 -10.93 -25.91
C ASP A 306 13.43 -10.22 -25.95
N SER A 307 12.42 -10.87 -26.53
CA SER A 307 11.05 -10.30 -26.62
C SER A 307 10.11 -10.82 -25.55
N HIS A 308 10.37 -11.96 -24.93
CA HIS A 308 9.43 -12.62 -24.01
C HIS A 308 10.09 -13.03 -22.69
N LYS A 309 9.48 -12.59 -21.58
CA LYS A 309 9.83 -12.98 -20.23
C LYS A 309 8.57 -13.41 -19.47
N LEU A 310 8.66 -14.49 -18.71
CA LEU A 310 7.63 -14.96 -17.79
C LEU A 310 8.15 -14.84 -16.35
N SER A 311 7.27 -14.47 -15.43
CA SER A 311 7.58 -14.38 -13.99
C SER A 311 6.40 -14.91 -13.20
N LEU A 312 6.62 -15.96 -12.42
CA LEU A 312 5.66 -16.51 -11.45
C LEU A 312 6.06 -16.03 -10.06
N THR A 313 5.17 -15.28 -9.42
CA THR A 313 5.38 -14.77 -8.06
C THR A 313 4.32 -15.35 -7.14
N ALA A 314 4.74 -15.84 -5.97
CA ALA A 314 3.86 -16.27 -4.89
C ALA A 314 4.28 -15.57 -3.59
N PHE A 315 3.30 -15.03 -2.87
CA PHE A 315 3.49 -14.42 -1.55
C PHE A 315 2.37 -14.86 -0.61
N GLY A 316 2.69 -15.13 0.65
CA GLY A 316 1.71 -15.35 1.69
C GLY A 316 2.28 -15.11 3.08
N ALA A 317 1.41 -14.65 3.98
CA ALA A 317 1.73 -14.33 5.37
C ALA A 317 0.69 -14.95 6.31
N PRO A 318 0.70 -16.30 6.51
CA PRO A 318 -0.16 -16.92 7.50
C PRO A 318 0.19 -16.41 8.90
N GLN A 319 -0.83 -15.99 9.66
CA GLN A 319 -0.64 -15.41 10.96
C GLN A 319 -1.82 -15.69 11.89
N TRP A 320 -1.57 -15.61 13.19
CA TRP A 320 -2.58 -15.43 14.21
C TRP A 320 -2.11 -14.38 15.22
N HIS A 321 -3.05 -13.67 15.79
CA HIS A 321 -2.77 -12.69 16.83
C HIS A 321 -4.01 -12.43 17.68
N ASN A 322 -3.76 -11.97 18.89
CA ASN A 322 -4.80 -11.47 19.78
C ASN A 322 -4.84 -9.94 19.73
N GLN A 323 -6.03 -9.38 19.85
CA GLN A 323 -6.28 -7.94 19.74
C GLN A 323 -6.98 -7.43 20.99
N ARG A 324 -6.68 -6.19 21.37
CA ARG A 324 -7.55 -5.41 22.24
C ARG A 324 -8.60 -4.73 21.37
N ALA A 325 -9.75 -5.37 21.21
CA ALA A 325 -10.81 -4.92 20.32
C ALA A 325 -11.69 -3.80 20.91
N THR A 326 -11.62 -3.56 22.21
CA THR A 326 -12.47 -2.60 22.95
C THR A 326 -11.71 -1.35 23.32
N LYS A 327 -12.44 -0.22 23.39
CA LYS A 327 -11.97 1.05 23.94
C LYS A 327 -12.20 1.04 25.44
N HIS A 328 -11.32 1.71 26.20
CA HIS A 328 -11.42 1.86 27.65
C HIS A 328 -11.45 3.34 28.03
N TYR A 329 -11.97 3.67 29.17
CA TYR A 329 -11.85 5.00 29.75
C TYR A 329 -10.39 5.28 30.11
N ILE A 330 -9.98 6.54 30.03
CA ILE A 330 -8.64 6.98 30.47
C ILE A 330 -8.39 6.62 31.93
N GLU A 331 -9.44 6.64 32.76
CA GLU A 331 -9.41 6.27 34.18
C GLU A 331 -9.00 4.79 34.36
N ASP A 332 -9.46 3.87 33.50
CA ASP A 332 -9.11 2.46 33.58
C ASP A 332 -7.59 2.26 33.38
N TYR A 333 -6.98 3.00 32.44
CA TYR A 333 -5.52 2.97 32.25
C TYR A 333 -4.77 3.56 33.45
N LYS A 334 -5.26 4.64 34.06
CA LYS A 334 -4.64 5.29 35.22
C LYS A 334 -4.69 4.43 36.48
N ASN A 335 -5.78 3.69 36.64
CA ASN A 335 -6.04 2.87 37.84
C ASN A 335 -5.47 1.45 37.70
N SER A 336 -5.18 1.01 36.47
CA SER A 336 -4.55 -0.30 36.25
C SER A 336 -3.06 -0.27 36.58
N PRO A 337 -2.52 -1.29 37.26
CA PRO A 337 -1.07 -1.44 37.43
C PRO A 337 -0.32 -1.59 36.11
N ASP A 338 -1.01 -2.02 35.04
CA ASP A 338 -0.45 -2.17 33.70
C ASP A 338 -0.40 -0.84 32.93
N GLY A 339 -1.05 0.24 33.42
CA GLY A 339 -1.07 1.53 32.73
C GLY A 339 -1.52 1.44 31.28
N GLY A 340 -0.74 1.96 30.35
CA GLY A 340 -1.03 1.91 28.90
C GLY A 340 -1.10 0.49 28.32
N ARG A 341 -0.58 -0.51 29.01
CA ARG A 341 -0.61 -1.94 28.63
C ARG A 341 -1.91 -2.64 28.99
N TYR A 342 -2.79 -1.97 29.72
CA TYR A 342 -4.02 -2.54 30.23
C TYR A 342 -4.91 -3.12 29.11
N SER A 343 -5.40 -4.33 29.37
CA SER A 343 -6.45 -4.99 28.60
C SER A 343 -7.21 -5.92 29.54
N ASN A 344 -8.49 -6.10 29.31
CA ASN A 344 -9.35 -7.06 30.01
C ASN A 344 -9.93 -8.13 29.07
N GLY A 345 -9.41 -8.22 27.83
CA GLY A 345 -9.88 -9.16 26.80
C GLY A 345 -9.27 -10.56 26.90
N TYR A 346 -8.52 -10.87 27.93
CA TYR A 346 -7.84 -12.16 28.13
C TYR A 346 -8.13 -12.70 29.53
N GLY A 347 -7.68 -13.94 29.81
CA GLY A 347 -7.99 -14.59 31.07
C GLY A 347 -7.19 -15.83 31.37
N TYR A 348 -7.65 -16.63 32.34
CA TYR A 348 -6.99 -17.86 32.75
C TYR A 348 -7.73 -19.10 32.24
N LEU A 349 -6.96 -20.03 31.65
CA LEU A 349 -7.43 -21.36 31.22
C LEU A 349 -6.42 -22.43 31.71
N ASN A 350 -6.88 -23.42 32.46
CA ASN A 350 -6.04 -24.44 33.10
C ASN A 350 -4.91 -23.81 33.94
N GLY A 351 -5.21 -22.73 34.65
CA GLY A 351 -4.26 -21.99 35.49
C GLY A 351 -3.20 -21.20 34.73
N ALA A 352 -3.24 -21.19 33.40
CA ALA A 352 -2.32 -20.42 32.57
C ALA A 352 -3.01 -19.20 31.96
N LEU A 353 -2.28 -18.06 31.96
CA LEU A 353 -2.74 -16.85 31.28
C LEU A 353 -2.83 -17.12 29.77
N THR A 354 -3.99 -16.90 29.19
CA THR A 354 -4.26 -17.09 27.76
C THR A 354 -4.84 -15.84 27.12
N GLY A 355 -4.26 -15.44 25.99
CA GLY A 355 -4.84 -14.44 25.12
C GLY A 355 -5.90 -14.98 24.15
N ALA A 356 -6.17 -16.25 24.17
CA ALA A 356 -7.01 -16.97 23.20
C ALA A 356 -8.52 -16.75 23.42
N GLY A 357 -8.94 -15.84 24.26
CA GLY A 357 -10.35 -15.52 24.52
C GLY A 357 -10.94 -14.61 23.45
N TYR A 358 -11.40 -13.52 23.91
CA TYR A 358 -12.04 -12.48 23.12
C TYR A 358 -11.01 -11.68 22.31
N GLY A 359 -11.16 -11.62 20.97
CA GLY A 359 -10.26 -10.86 20.09
C GLY A 359 -9.21 -11.67 19.35
N TYR A 360 -9.22 -12.99 19.41
CA TYR A 360 -8.37 -13.85 18.59
C TYR A 360 -8.71 -13.71 17.11
N ASN A 361 -7.68 -13.51 16.29
CA ASN A 361 -7.77 -13.43 14.84
C ASN A 361 -6.72 -14.33 14.19
N TYR A 362 -7.05 -14.97 13.11
CA TYR A 362 -6.11 -15.71 12.27
C TYR A 362 -6.45 -15.52 10.81
N TYR A 363 -5.45 -15.41 9.95
CA TYR A 363 -5.68 -15.23 8.52
C TYR A 363 -4.51 -15.71 7.68
N HIS A 364 -4.83 -16.24 6.50
CA HIS A 364 -3.87 -16.55 5.45
C HIS A 364 -4.46 -16.11 4.12
N LYS A 365 -3.81 -15.13 3.48
CA LYS A 365 -4.21 -14.54 2.18
C LYS A 365 -3.09 -14.74 1.16
N PRO A 366 -2.86 -15.95 0.63
CA PRO A 366 -1.88 -16.17 -0.41
C PRO A 366 -2.28 -15.42 -1.68
N GLN A 367 -1.29 -14.89 -2.37
CA GLN A 367 -1.43 -14.30 -3.68
C GLN A 367 -0.40 -14.92 -4.61
N VAL A 368 -0.87 -15.42 -5.76
CA VAL A 368 -0.02 -15.96 -6.83
C VAL A 368 -0.31 -15.18 -8.09
N SER A 369 0.73 -14.75 -8.79
CA SER A 369 0.62 -14.06 -10.07
C SER A 369 1.57 -14.63 -11.11
N LEU A 370 1.08 -14.81 -12.33
CA LEU A 370 1.87 -15.12 -13.51
C LEU A 370 1.89 -13.90 -14.40
N ASN A 371 3.07 -13.34 -14.58
CA ASN A 371 3.28 -12.13 -15.36
C ASN A 371 4.00 -12.49 -16.66
N HIS A 372 3.49 -12.00 -17.79
CA HIS A 372 4.09 -12.10 -19.09
C HIS A 372 4.46 -10.71 -19.59
N TYR A 373 5.72 -10.50 -19.88
CA TYR A 373 6.27 -9.28 -20.47
C TYR A 373 6.64 -9.56 -21.91
N TRP A 374 6.01 -8.82 -22.82
CA TRP A 374 6.25 -8.96 -24.25
C TRP A 374 6.71 -7.62 -24.83
N THR A 375 7.98 -7.54 -25.22
CA THR A 375 8.53 -6.46 -26.04
C THR A 375 8.21 -6.76 -27.50
N ILE A 376 7.16 -6.15 -28.03
CA ILE A 376 6.67 -6.41 -29.39
C ILE A 376 7.69 -5.86 -30.41
N ASN A 377 8.16 -4.65 -30.15
CA ASN A 377 9.23 -3.98 -30.90
C ASN A 377 9.86 -2.88 -30.04
N ALA A 378 10.79 -2.09 -30.60
CA ALA A 378 11.48 -1.02 -29.88
C ALA A 378 10.53 0.04 -29.27
N ASN A 379 9.34 0.21 -29.84
CA ASN A 379 8.39 1.26 -29.45
C ASN A 379 7.14 0.71 -28.75
N SER A 380 6.95 -0.61 -28.69
CA SER A 380 5.73 -1.17 -28.12
C SER A 380 5.95 -2.40 -27.27
N SER A 381 5.19 -2.47 -26.17
CA SER A 381 5.21 -3.58 -25.21
C SER A 381 3.81 -3.92 -24.74
N LEU A 382 3.61 -5.18 -24.36
CA LEU A 382 2.40 -5.69 -23.73
C LEU A 382 2.79 -6.42 -22.45
N THR A 383 2.18 -6.06 -21.35
CA THR A 383 2.30 -6.81 -20.09
C THR A 383 0.96 -7.37 -19.70
N THR A 384 0.94 -8.64 -19.35
CA THR A 384 -0.26 -9.32 -18.89
C THR A 384 0.04 -10.02 -17.57
N SER A 385 -0.79 -9.80 -16.56
CA SER A 385 -0.73 -10.43 -15.24
C SER A 385 -2.02 -11.19 -14.98
N ALA A 386 -1.93 -12.50 -14.85
CA ALA A 386 -3.01 -13.33 -14.34
C ALA A 386 -2.72 -13.66 -12.87
N TYR A 387 -3.68 -13.44 -11.98
CA TYR A 387 -3.47 -13.64 -10.55
C TYR A 387 -4.64 -14.31 -9.85
N ALA A 388 -4.34 -14.96 -8.72
CA ALA A 388 -5.31 -15.56 -7.83
C ALA A 388 -4.94 -15.30 -6.37
N SER A 389 -5.96 -15.12 -5.52
CA SER A 389 -5.84 -15.07 -4.06
C SER A 389 -6.94 -15.90 -3.43
N LEU A 390 -6.55 -16.94 -2.68
CA LEU A 390 -7.47 -17.91 -2.04
C LEU A 390 -7.36 -17.75 -0.52
N ALA A 391 -8.03 -16.74 0.04
CA ALA A 391 -7.87 -16.40 1.44
C ALA A 391 -8.79 -17.23 2.36
N ARG A 392 -8.24 -17.64 3.49
CA ARG A 392 -8.93 -18.37 4.55
C ARG A 392 -8.55 -17.77 5.90
N GLY A 393 -9.55 -17.48 6.73
CA GLY A 393 -9.31 -16.94 8.06
C GLY A 393 -10.57 -16.56 8.78
N GLY A 394 -10.42 -16.08 10.00
CA GLY A 394 -11.54 -15.71 10.85
C GLY A 394 -11.10 -15.07 12.16
N GLY A 395 -12.09 -14.83 13.00
CA GLY A 395 -11.89 -14.28 14.33
C GLY A 395 -12.84 -14.90 15.34
N ARG A 396 -12.37 -15.02 16.57
CA ARG A 396 -13.17 -15.64 17.65
C ARG A 396 -14.21 -14.67 18.19
N ARG A 397 -15.40 -15.18 18.46
CA ARG A 397 -16.49 -14.52 19.19
C ARG A 397 -17.11 -15.44 20.21
N VAL A 398 -18.08 -14.91 20.94
CA VAL A 398 -18.89 -15.65 21.94
C VAL A 398 -20.34 -15.67 21.49
N ALA A 399 -20.98 -16.82 21.62
CA ALA A 399 -22.42 -17.00 21.39
C ALA A 399 -23.05 -17.77 22.56
N GLY A 400 -24.36 -17.61 22.74
CA GLY A 400 -25.14 -18.34 23.75
C GLY A 400 -25.99 -17.40 24.63
N ASN A 401 -26.68 -18.01 25.60
CA ASN A 401 -27.56 -17.30 26.54
C ASN A 401 -26.80 -16.52 27.61
N LYS A 402 -25.57 -16.95 27.89
CA LYS A 402 -24.70 -16.38 28.93
C LYS A 402 -23.45 -15.76 28.31
N THR A 403 -23.60 -15.06 27.18
CA THR A 403 -22.49 -14.33 26.56
C THR A 403 -21.86 -13.33 27.52
N ASN A 404 -22.65 -12.77 28.45
CA ASN A 404 -22.16 -11.85 29.49
C ASN A 404 -21.06 -12.46 30.37
N TRP A 405 -20.95 -13.79 30.47
CA TRP A 405 -19.87 -14.46 31.22
C TRP A 405 -18.47 -14.13 30.66
N LEU A 406 -18.38 -13.90 29.35
CA LEU A 406 -17.11 -13.73 28.62
C LEU A 406 -17.08 -12.50 27.72
N THR A 407 -18.00 -11.54 27.90
CA THR A 407 -18.04 -10.35 27.03
C THR A 407 -17.79 -9.07 27.80
N ILE A 408 -17.35 -8.10 27.04
CA ILE A 408 -17.04 -6.73 27.47
C ILE A 408 -18.17 -5.83 26.97
N ASP A 409 -18.62 -4.91 27.79
CA ASP A 409 -19.49 -3.83 27.36
C ASP A 409 -18.75 -2.89 26.40
N TYR A 410 -19.25 -2.78 25.18
CA TYR A 410 -18.61 -2.01 24.10
C TYR A 410 -18.54 -0.51 24.40
N ASN A 411 -19.46 0.02 25.21
CA ASN A 411 -19.51 1.44 25.52
C ASN A 411 -18.52 1.81 26.64
N THR A 412 -18.32 0.90 27.58
CA THR A 412 -17.47 1.15 28.76
C THR A 412 -16.09 0.50 28.66
N GLY A 413 -15.95 -0.53 27.82
CA GLY A 413 -14.73 -1.35 27.75
C GLY A 413 -14.53 -2.25 28.99
N ARG A 414 -15.50 -2.35 29.88
CA ARG A 414 -15.44 -3.14 31.11
C ARG A 414 -16.19 -4.47 30.96
N PRO A 415 -15.82 -5.53 31.72
CA PRO A 415 -16.58 -6.76 31.72
C PRO A 415 -18.08 -6.51 32.01
N GLN A 416 -18.94 -7.22 31.31
CA GLN A 416 -20.39 -7.10 31.53
C GLN A 416 -20.81 -7.58 32.94
N ALA A 417 -21.95 -7.09 33.41
CA ALA A 417 -22.52 -7.55 34.68
C ALA A 417 -22.76 -9.06 34.65
N GLY A 418 -22.23 -9.77 35.67
CA GLY A 418 -22.27 -11.22 35.73
C GLY A 418 -21.18 -11.94 34.98
N ALA A 419 -20.14 -11.23 34.49
CA ALA A 419 -18.96 -11.85 33.95
C ALA A 419 -18.26 -12.78 34.94
N MET A 420 -17.77 -13.93 34.49
CA MET A 420 -16.98 -14.84 35.32
C MET A 420 -15.54 -14.36 35.33
N LEU A 421 -15.10 -13.84 36.46
CA LEU A 421 -13.80 -13.23 36.64
C LEU A 421 -13.02 -13.87 37.77
N THR A 422 -11.72 -13.96 37.59
CA THR A 422 -10.77 -14.27 38.68
C THR A 422 -10.67 -13.09 39.67
N PRO A 423 -10.06 -13.31 40.84
CA PRO A 423 -9.91 -12.24 41.85
C PRO A 423 -9.16 -11.00 41.36
N ASP A 424 -8.28 -11.14 40.37
CA ASP A 424 -7.53 -10.08 39.71
C ASP A 424 -8.31 -9.42 38.55
N GLY A 425 -9.57 -9.80 38.33
CA GLY A 425 -10.49 -9.13 37.38
C GLY A 425 -10.35 -9.58 35.92
N LEU A 426 -9.67 -10.68 35.64
CA LEU A 426 -9.54 -11.28 34.32
C LEU A 426 -10.60 -12.38 34.12
N PHE A 427 -10.90 -12.73 32.86
CA PHE A 427 -11.85 -13.81 32.59
C PHE A 427 -11.37 -15.15 33.15
N ASP A 428 -12.28 -15.84 33.85
CA ASP A 428 -12.07 -17.18 34.40
C ASP A 428 -12.69 -18.22 33.45
N TYR A 429 -11.90 -18.66 32.45
CA TYR A 429 -12.38 -19.69 31.53
C TYR A 429 -12.57 -21.06 32.20
N ASP A 430 -11.83 -21.37 33.28
CA ASP A 430 -11.99 -22.63 34.00
C ASP A 430 -13.34 -22.68 34.71
N ALA A 431 -13.80 -21.56 35.30
CA ALA A 431 -15.14 -21.45 35.84
C ALA A 431 -16.24 -21.63 34.78
N VAL A 432 -16.03 -21.06 33.58
CA VAL A 432 -16.95 -21.23 32.45
C VAL A 432 -17.01 -22.68 31.97
N LEU A 433 -15.84 -23.34 31.82
CA LEU A 433 -15.77 -24.75 31.45
C LEU A 433 -16.57 -25.63 32.41
N LYS A 434 -16.41 -25.39 33.72
CA LYS A 434 -17.15 -26.09 34.79
C LYS A 434 -18.65 -25.86 34.70
N ALA A 435 -19.06 -24.60 34.58
CA ALA A 435 -20.48 -24.20 34.52
C ALA A 435 -21.20 -24.79 33.30
N ASN A 436 -20.51 -24.83 32.15
CA ASN A 436 -21.05 -25.47 30.95
C ASN A 436 -21.14 -27.01 31.08
N ALA A 437 -20.15 -27.67 31.67
CA ALA A 437 -20.13 -29.09 31.88
C ALA A 437 -21.22 -29.55 32.84
N GLU A 438 -21.56 -28.74 33.82
CA GLU A 438 -22.62 -29.00 34.81
C GLU A 438 -24.03 -28.61 34.30
N SER A 439 -24.15 -27.96 33.13
CA SER A 439 -25.41 -27.47 32.59
C SER A 439 -26.26 -28.60 31.98
N GLU A 440 -27.49 -28.76 32.41
CA GLU A 440 -28.47 -29.69 31.80
C GLU A 440 -28.92 -29.28 30.41
N HIS A 441 -28.62 -28.05 29.98
CA HIS A 441 -29.05 -27.47 28.71
C HIS A 441 -27.89 -27.28 27.74
N GLY A 442 -26.80 -28.03 27.88
CA GLY A 442 -25.59 -27.90 27.09
C GLY A 442 -24.83 -26.61 27.39
N SER A 443 -23.94 -26.19 26.49
CA SER A 443 -23.14 -25.01 26.65
C SER A 443 -23.99 -23.74 26.70
N GLN A 444 -23.90 -22.99 27.81
CA GLN A 444 -24.60 -21.73 27.96
C GLN A 444 -23.86 -20.59 27.24
N VAL A 445 -22.57 -20.78 27.04
CA VAL A 445 -21.72 -19.93 26.22
C VAL A 445 -20.72 -20.82 25.46
N ALA A 446 -20.47 -20.49 24.22
CA ALA A 446 -19.51 -21.18 23.35
C ALA A 446 -18.63 -20.18 22.62
N PHE A 447 -17.42 -20.58 22.26
CA PHE A 447 -16.65 -19.83 21.28
C PHE A 447 -17.15 -20.16 19.89
N THR A 448 -17.30 -19.11 19.10
CA THR A 448 -17.58 -19.19 17.67
C THR A 448 -16.45 -18.60 16.86
N ASN A 449 -16.31 -19.05 15.62
CA ASN A 449 -15.39 -18.52 14.65
C ASN A 449 -16.17 -17.80 13.54
N VAL A 450 -15.93 -16.50 13.43
CA VAL A 450 -16.43 -15.65 12.34
C VAL A 450 -15.49 -15.83 11.15
N VAL A 451 -15.82 -16.78 10.28
CA VAL A 451 -15.04 -17.11 9.10
C VAL A 451 -15.25 -16.05 8.02
N ASN A 452 -14.13 -15.49 7.54
CA ASN A 452 -14.11 -14.58 6.41
C ASN A 452 -13.10 -15.13 5.39
N SER A 453 -13.58 -15.71 4.32
CA SER A 453 -12.77 -16.35 3.29
C SER A 453 -13.09 -15.79 1.93
N HIS A 454 -12.20 -15.90 0.96
CA HIS A 454 -12.53 -15.54 -0.40
C HIS A 454 -11.75 -16.34 -1.45
N ASP A 455 -12.34 -16.40 -2.63
CA ASP A 455 -11.70 -16.81 -3.86
C ASP A 455 -11.72 -15.62 -4.82
N TRP A 456 -10.54 -15.16 -5.19
CA TRP A 456 -10.36 -13.97 -6.04
C TRP A 456 -9.42 -14.29 -7.19
N TYR A 457 -9.87 -14.01 -8.41
CA TYR A 457 -9.13 -14.20 -9.65
C TYR A 457 -9.11 -12.91 -10.44
N GLY A 458 -8.02 -12.63 -11.13
CA GLY A 458 -7.93 -11.43 -11.94
C GLY A 458 -7.00 -11.58 -13.13
N LEU A 459 -7.25 -10.74 -14.13
CA LEU A 459 -6.44 -10.59 -15.35
C LEU A 459 -6.28 -9.10 -15.62
N LEU A 460 -5.04 -8.63 -15.57
CA LEU A 460 -4.65 -7.27 -15.92
C LEU A 460 -3.77 -7.30 -17.17
N SER A 461 -4.08 -6.50 -18.17
CA SER A 461 -3.26 -6.37 -19.37
C SER A 461 -3.07 -4.90 -19.71
N SER A 462 -1.84 -4.50 -20.03
CA SER A 462 -1.48 -3.13 -20.36
C SER A 462 -0.57 -3.12 -21.61
N TYR A 463 -1.05 -2.46 -22.64
CA TYR A 463 -0.31 -2.18 -23.88
C TYR A 463 0.23 -0.76 -23.82
N ARG A 464 1.52 -0.61 -24.10
CA ARG A 464 2.22 0.67 -24.25
C ARG A 464 2.76 0.80 -25.67
N ASN A 465 2.63 1.99 -26.25
CA ASN A 465 3.22 2.31 -27.54
C ASN A 465 3.75 3.75 -27.54
N ASP A 466 5.03 3.90 -27.79
CA ASP A 466 5.67 5.18 -28.06
C ASP A 466 5.45 5.51 -29.55
N LEU A 467 4.29 6.14 -29.87
CA LEU A 467 3.86 6.49 -31.22
C LEU A 467 4.87 7.40 -31.94
N THR A 468 5.50 8.27 -31.17
CA THR A 468 6.61 9.13 -31.58
C THR A 468 7.55 9.33 -30.39
N GLU A 469 8.71 9.95 -30.58
CA GLU A 469 9.61 10.35 -29.47
C GLU A 469 8.92 11.22 -28.39
N LYS A 470 7.80 11.85 -28.75
CA LYS A 470 7.07 12.78 -27.87
C LYS A 470 5.73 12.24 -27.38
N ILE A 471 5.15 11.27 -28.05
CA ILE A 471 3.80 10.76 -27.77
C ILE A 471 3.87 9.30 -27.35
N THR A 472 3.42 9.03 -26.12
CA THR A 472 3.23 7.68 -25.60
C THR A 472 1.74 7.43 -25.39
N LEU A 473 1.24 6.31 -25.89
CA LEU A 473 -0.10 5.79 -25.61
C LEU A 473 0.01 4.57 -24.71
N THR A 474 -0.77 4.54 -23.64
CA THR A 474 -0.98 3.35 -22.80
C THR A 474 -2.46 3.03 -22.78
N ALA A 475 -2.83 1.77 -23.04
CA ALA A 475 -4.21 1.31 -22.94
C ALA A 475 -4.24 -0.08 -22.30
N GLY A 476 -5.30 -0.39 -21.56
CA GLY A 476 -5.35 -1.69 -20.90
C GLY A 476 -6.74 -2.12 -20.47
N PHE A 477 -6.75 -3.32 -19.93
CA PHE A 477 -7.92 -4.03 -19.45
C PHE A 477 -7.63 -4.57 -18.03
N ASP A 478 -8.64 -4.52 -17.15
CA ASP A 478 -8.61 -5.06 -15.81
C ASP A 478 -9.90 -5.85 -15.57
N GLY A 479 -9.79 -7.17 -15.47
CA GLY A 479 -10.91 -8.07 -15.18
C GLY A 479 -10.71 -8.79 -13.86
N ARG A 480 -11.77 -8.86 -13.03
CA ARG A 480 -11.73 -9.51 -11.72
C ARG A 480 -13.02 -10.27 -11.44
N TYR A 481 -12.87 -11.44 -10.83
CA TYR A 481 -13.95 -12.20 -10.24
C TYR A 481 -13.63 -12.46 -8.77
N TYR A 482 -14.56 -12.14 -7.91
CA TYR A 482 -14.42 -12.30 -6.47
C TYR A 482 -15.64 -12.97 -5.87
N LYS A 483 -15.40 -13.91 -4.97
CA LYS A 483 -16.44 -14.55 -4.17
C LYS A 483 -15.99 -14.60 -2.71
N GLY A 484 -16.65 -13.84 -1.85
CA GLY A 484 -16.41 -13.76 -0.41
C GLY A 484 -17.39 -14.62 0.36
N TYR A 485 -16.88 -15.44 1.28
CA TYR A 485 -17.67 -16.34 2.12
C TYR A 485 -17.63 -15.82 3.55
N HIS A 486 -18.81 -15.59 4.12
CA HIS A 486 -18.99 -15.11 5.48
C HIS A 486 -19.92 -16.04 6.23
N THR A 487 -19.40 -16.76 7.22
CA THR A 487 -20.19 -17.66 8.05
C THR A 487 -19.67 -17.63 9.47
N GLU A 488 -20.54 -17.89 10.41
CA GLU A 488 -20.15 -18.11 11.80
C GLU A 488 -20.35 -19.58 12.14
N ILE A 489 -19.33 -20.21 12.73
CA ILE A 489 -19.36 -21.63 13.11
C ILE A 489 -19.01 -21.78 14.59
N ILE A 490 -19.53 -22.83 15.24
CA ILE A 490 -19.13 -23.19 16.61
C ILE A 490 -17.68 -23.68 16.56
N ASP A 491 -16.79 -23.01 17.31
CA ASP A 491 -15.37 -23.35 17.38
C ASP A 491 -15.04 -24.21 18.62
N ASN A 492 -15.64 -23.90 19.77
CA ASN A 492 -15.41 -24.62 21.00
C ASN A 492 -16.63 -24.52 21.92
N LEU A 493 -17.10 -25.67 22.43
CA LEU A 493 -18.25 -25.73 23.32
C LEU A 493 -17.94 -25.32 24.77
N LEU A 494 -16.68 -25.02 25.09
CA LEU A 494 -16.24 -24.61 26.44
C LEU A 494 -16.72 -25.54 27.56
N GLY A 495 -16.55 -26.84 27.39
CA GLY A 495 -16.81 -27.85 28.39
C GLY A 495 -18.19 -28.56 28.31
N GLY A 496 -19.13 -28.04 27.53
CA GLY A 496 -20.43 -28.72 27.32
C GLY A 496 -20.40 -29.72 26.16
N ASP A 497 -21.37 -30.59 26.12
CA ASP A 497 -21.47 -31.65 25.11
C ASP A 497 -22.11 -31.18 23.80
N TYR A 498 -22.95 -30.16 23.86
CA TYR A 498 -23.67 -29.58 22.74
C TYR A 498 -24.01 -28.11 22.99
N PHE A 499 -24.50 -27.41 21.98
CA PHE A 499 -25.02 -26.06 22.06
C PHE A 499 -26.45 -26.01 21.53
N LEU A 500 -27.34 -25.33 22.22
CA LEU A 500 -28.72 -25.12 21.77
C LEU A 500 -28.87 -23.77 21.08
N GLU A 501 -29.29 -23.77 19.84
CA GLU A 501 -29.58 -22.54 19.11
C GLU A 501 -30.89 -21.92 19.54
N ASN A 502 -30.85 -20.99 20.47
CA ASN A 502 -32.01 -20.29 21.02
C ASN A 502 -31.96 -18.79 20.78
N GLN A 503 -31.27 -18.36 19.76
CA GLN A 503 -31.06 -16.96 19.47
C GLN A 503 -32.34 -16.25 18.99
N SER A 504 -32.33 -14.88 19.11
CA SER A 504 -33.42 -14.05 18.59
C SER A 504 -33.63 -14.30 17.09
N ALA A 505 -34.91 -14.21 16.65
CA ALA A 505 -35.30 -14.53 15.27
C ALA A 505 -34.48 -13.82 14.19
N SER A 506 -33.96 -12.64 14.47
CA SER A 506 -33.14 -11.84 13.54
C SER A 506 -31.72 -12.37 13.29
N LYS A 507 -31.23 -13.31 14.12
CA LYS A 507 -29.88 -13.88 13.99
C LYS A 507 -29.86 -15.40 13.78
N LYS A 508 -31.01 -15.99 13.55
CA LYS A 508 -31.20 -17.44 13.43
C LYS A 508 -31.10 -17.88 11.96
N LEU A 509 -30.39 -18.97 11.71
CA LEU A 509 -30.43 -19.58 10.40
C LEU A 509 -31.82 -20.08 10.06
N TYR A 510 -32.42 -19.60 8.98
CA TYR A 510 -33.80 -19.87 8.58
C TYR A 510 -34.13 -21.35 8.44
N TYR A 511 -33.19 -22.14 7.91
CA TYR A 511 -33.38 -23.59 7.68
C TYR A 511 -33.25 -24.45 8.94
N ARG A 512 -33.00 -23.85 10.11
CA ARG A 512 -32.87 -24.61 11.37
C ARG A 512 -34.07 -24.44 12.27
N PRO A 513 -34.54 -25.52 12.88
CA PRO A 513 -35.58 -25.47 13.90
C PRO A 513 -35.09 -24.71 15.14
N ALA A 514 -36.02 -24.17 15.91
CA ALA A 514 -35.73 -23.61 17.22
C ALA A 514 -35.12 -24.70 18.13
N ASN A 515 -34.14 -24.31 18.95
CA ASN A 515 -33.44 -25.21 19.86
C ASN A 515 -32.74 -26.41 19.13
N ALA A 516 -32.25 -26.16 17.91
CA ALA A 516 -31.41 -27.16 17.23
C ALA A 516 -30.18 -27.49 18.09
N VAL A 517 -29.85 -28.78 18.18
CA VAL A 517 -28.66 -29.26 18.88
C VAL A 517 -27.47 -29.14 17.93
N LEU A 518 -26.50 -28.34 18.30
CA LEU A 518 -25.32 -28.01 17.49
C LEU A 518 -24.05 -28.58 18.13
N LYS A 519 -23.07 -28.85 17.30
CA LYS A 519 -21.73 -29.33 17.63
C LYS A 519 -20.66 -28.41 17.09
N VAL A 520 -19.41 -28.64 17.45
CA VAL A 520 -18.27 -27.98 16.85
C VAL A 520 -18.26 -28.16 15.34
N GLY A 521 -18.07 -27.08 14.57
CA GLY A 521 -18.11 -27.03 13.11
C GLY A 521 -19.49 -26.69 12.53
N ASP A 522 -20.57 -26.74 13.33
CA ASP A 522 -21.88 -26.34 12.86
C ASP A 522 -22.00 -24.84 12.68
N LYS A 523 -22.68 -24.42 11.60
CA LYS A 523 -22.95 -22.97 11.33
C LYS A 523 -23.93 -22.43 12.37
N ILE A 524 -23.76 -21.14 12.70
CA ILE A 524 -24.64 -20.40 13.61
C ILE A 524 -24.76 -18.95 13.13
N ASN A 525 -25.79 -18.26 13.53
CA ASN A 525 -26.06 -16.83 13.31
C ASN A 525 -26.24 -16.46 11.83
N TYR A 526 -25.28 -16.63 10.96
CA TYR A 526 -25.35 -16.24 9.57
C TYR A 526 -24.50 -17.12 8.64
N ASP A 527 -24.89 -17.16 7.37
CA ASP A 527 -24.19 -17.79 6.28
C ASP A 527 -24.50 -17.03 5.01
N ASN A 528 -23.54 -16.27 4.50
CA ASN A 528 -23.76 -15.44 3.33
C ASN A 528 -22.52 -15.34 2.43
N ILE A 529 -22.74 -14.95 1.18
CA ILE A 529 -21.72 -14.89 0.15
C ILE A 529 -21.87 -13.58 -0.64
N GLY A 530 -20.79 -12.83 -0.74
CA GLY A 530 -20.66 -11.72 -1.67
C GLY A 530 -20.03 -12.16 -2.98
N GLU A 531 -20.64 -11.81 -4.11
CA GLU A 531 -20.12 -12.13 -5.44
C GLU A 531 -19.97 -10.83 -6.25
N ILE A 532 -18.76 -10.59 -6.75
CA ILE A 532 -18.40 -9.38 -7.49
C ILE A 532 -17.74 -9.77 -8.80
N PHE A 533 -18.27 -9.25 -9.89
CA PHE A 533 -17.65 -9.25 -11.19
C PHE A 533 -17.26 -7.82 -11.57
N TRP A 534 -16.01 -7.63 -11.97
CA TRP A 534 -15.43 -6.36 -12.34
C TRP A 534 -14.76 -6.49 -13.71
N ALA A 535 -15.03 -5.55 -14.62
CA ALA A 535 -14.36 -5.48 -15.91
C ALA A 535 -14.18 -4.01 -16.30
N GLY A 536 -12.94 -3.54 -16.47
CA GLY A 536 -12.62 -2.17 -16.79
C GLY A 536 -11.63 -2.05 -17.94
N VAL A 537 -11.75 -0.94 -18.67
CA VAL A 537 -10.80 -0.51 -19.68
C VAL A 537 -10.27 0.88 -19.33
N PHE A 538 -9.03 1.14 -19.66
CA PHE A 538 -8.40 2.44 -19.45
C PHE A 538 -7.49 2.79 -20.63
N ALA A 539 -7.31 4.09 -20.85
CA ALA A 539 -6.36 4.62 -21.81
C ALA A 539 -5.76 5.92 -21.30
N GLN A 540 -4.48 6.14 -21.60
CA GLN A 540 -3.76 7.37 -21.31
C GLN A 540 -2.85 7.74 -22.47
N GLY A 541 -2.97 9.00 -22.92
CA GLY A 541 -2.04 9.63 -23.84
C GLY A 541 -1.11 10.57 -23.08
N GLU A 542 0.18 10.50 -23.36
CA GLU A 542 1.20 11.39 -22.80
C GLU A 542 1.91 12.12 -23.95
N TYR A 543 2.14 13.42 -23.75
CA TYR A 543 2.94 14.21 -24.64
C TYR A 543 4.10 14.84 -23.86
N ASN A 544 5.33 14.55 -24.27
CA ASN A 544 6.54 14.94 -23.57
C ASN A 544 7.47 15.72 -24.51
N THR A 545 7.94 16.90 -24.04
CA THR A 545 8.99 17.70 -24.68
C THR A 545 10.05 18.05 -23.64
N GLU A 546 11.13 18.68 -24.07
CA GLU A 546 12.16 19.18 -23.15
C GLU A 546 11.60 20.18 -22.12
N LYS A 547 10.66 21.04 -22.54
CA LYS A 547 10.13 22.13 -21.71
C LYS A 547 8.82 21.83 -21.03
N TRP A 548 7.98 20.94 -21.57
CA TRP A 548 6.69 20.64 -20.98
C TRP A 548 6.22 19.23 -21.25
N SER A 549 5.42 18.73 -20.37
CA SER A 549 4.75 17.45 -20.51
C SER A 549 3.27 17.58 -20.16
N ALA A 550 2.44 16.76 -20.77
CA ALA A 550 1.01 16.70 -20.51
C ALA A 550 0.51 15.26 -20.60
N PHE A 551 -0.53 14.95 -19.87
CA PHE A 551 -1.27 13.70 -20.05
C PHE A 551 -2.77 13.92 -20.02
N LEU A 552 -3.48 13.02 -20.68
CA LEU A 552 -4.92 12.84 -20.58
C LEU A 552 -5.21 11.35 -20.42
N SER A 553 -5.98 10.98 -19.40
CA SER A 553 -6.41 9.61 -19.17
C SER A 553 -7.91 9.50 -18.98
N ALA A 554 -8.47 8.37 -19.38
CA ALA A 554 -9.86 8.00 -19.18
C ALA A 554 -9.99 6.52 -18.83
N SER A 555 -11.00 6.18 -18.04
CA SER A 555 -11.37 4.79 -17.76
C SER A 555 -12.87 4.61 -17.66
N LEU A 556 -13.33 3.41 -17.99
CA LEU A 556 -14.71 2.96 -17.81
C LEU A 556 -14.67 1.55 -17.22
N THR A 557 -15.48 1.31 -16.19
CA THR A 557 -15.53 0.03 -15.49
C THR A 557 -16.97 -0.45 -15.34
N GLY A 558 -17.21 -1.72 -15.54
CA GLY A 558 -18.46 -2.40 -15.18
C GLY A 558 -18.28 -3.18 -13.88
N GLU A 559 -19.11 -2.92 -12.89
CA GLU A 559 -19.12 -3.62 -11.60
C GLU A 559 -20.50 -4.24 -11.39
N VAL A 560 -20.53 -5.56 -11.20
CA VAL A 560 -21.76 -6.32 -10.97
C VAL A 560 -21.69 -7.01 -9.63
N TYR A 561 -22.63 -6.70 -8.75
CA TYR A 561 -22.73 -7.25 -7.41
C TYR A 561 -23.92 -8.20 -7.29
N LYS A 562 -23.71 -9.37 -6.68
CA LYS A 562 -24.76 -10.28 -6.22
C LYS A 562 -24.50 -10.67 -4.78
N TYR A 563 -25.55 -10.70 -4.00
CA TYR A 563 -25.49 -11.10 -2.61
C TYR A 563 -26.33 -12.35 -2.40
N HIS A 564 -25.75 -13.37 -1.76
CA HIS A 564 -26.42 -14.62 -1.45
C HIS A 564 -26.52 -14.73 0.06
N ASN A 565 -27.70 -15.04 0.56
CA ASN A 565 -27.97 -15.29 1.97
C ASN A 565 -28.65 -16.65 2.16
N PRO A 566 -27.93 -17.77 1.92
CA PRO A 566 -28.52 -19.11 2.09
C PRO A 566 -28.91 -19.39 3.53
N GLY A 567 -28.33 -18.71 4.51
CA GLY A 567 -28.65 -18.82 5.93
C GLY A 567 -29.85 -17.98 6.37
N GLY A 568 -30.27 -17.01 5.59
CA GLY A 568 -31.37 -16.08 5.93
C GLY A 568 -32.74 -16.51 5.45
N ALA A 569 -33.78 -15.85 6.00
CA ALA A 569 -35.13 -16.05 5.52
C ALA A 569 -35.24 -15.64 4.05
N PRO A 570 -35.90 -16.45 3.19
CA PRO A 570 -36.14 -16.04 1.80
C PRO A 570 -37.04 -14.81 1.72
N ILE A 571 -36.66 -13.87 0.85
CA ILE A 571 -37.52 -12.75 0.49
C ILE A 571 -38.12 -13.06 -0.89
N ASP A 572 -39.47 -13.09 -1.00
CA ASP A 572 -40.19 -13.53 -2.20
C ASP A 572 -39.69 -14.90 -2.73
N GLY A 573 -39.40 -15.84 -1.81
CA GLY A 573 -38.88 -17.16 -2.13
C GLY A 573 -37.43 -17.21 -2.63
N LYS A 574 -36.71 -16.10 -2.61
CA LYS A 574 -35.32 -15.98 -3.06
C LYS A 574 -34.37 -15.80 -1.86
N THR A 575 -33.20 -16.42 -1.94
CA THR A 575 -32.05 -16.22 -1.04
C THR A 575 -30.86 -15.58 -1.75
N VAL A 576 -31.07 -15.14 -2.99
CA VAL A 576 -30.05 -14.50 -3.82
C VAL A 576 -30.61 -13.20 -4.37
N SER A 577 -29.85 -12.12 -4.26
CA SER A 577 -30.22 -10.81 -4.80
C SER A 577 -30.32 -10.84 -6.33
N GLU A 578 -31.03 -9.90 -6.87
CA GLU A 578 -30.85 -9.53 -8.26
C GLU A 578 -29.47 -8.87 -8.45
N ALA A 579 -28.93 -8.93 -9.67
CA ALA A 579 -27.65 -8.31 -9.97
C ALA A 579 -27.78 -6.79 -9.91
N LYS A 580 -26.92 -6.14 -9.10
CA LYS A 580 -26.80 -4.67 -9.09
C LYS A 580 -25.59 -4.26 -9.90
N THR A 581 -25.81 -3.50 -10.98
CA THR A 581 -24.74 -3.08 -11.90
C THR A 581 -24.46 -1.60 -11.75
N PHE A 582 -23.16 -1.26 -11.75
CA PHE A 582 -22.62 0.09 -11.78
C PHE A 582 -21.66 0.23 -12.96
N LEU A 583 -21.56 1.44 -13.52
CA LEU A 583 -20.67 1.81 -14.61
C LEU A 583 -19.86 3.08 -14.25
N PRO A 584 -18.97 3.01 -13.24
CA PRO A 584 -18.11 4.14 -12.91
C PRO A 584 -17.14 4.47 -14.04
N TRP A 585 -16.83 5.76 -14.17
CA TRP A 585 -15.89 6.27 -15.14
C TRP A 585 -14.98 7.33 -14.55
N SER A 586 -13.83 7.55 -15.17
CA SER A 586 -12.91 8.60 -14.76
C SER A 586 -12.31 9.35 -15.95
N THR A 587 -12.00 10.62 -15.75
CA THR A 587 -11.12 11.39 -16.62
C THR A 587 -10.16 12.22 -15.78
N LYS A 588 -8.89 12.28 -16.22
CA LYS A 588 -7.81 12.99 -15.53
C LYS A 588 -6.92 13.65 -16.56
N ALA A 589 -6.43 14.84 -16.25
CA ALA A 589 -5.48 15.56 -17.08
C ALA A 589 -4.41 16.23 -16.21
N GLY A 590 -3.24 16.38 -16.74
CA GLY A 590 -2.16 17.11 -16.07
C GLY A 590 -1.20 17.75 -17.06
N PHE A 591 -0.58 18.81 -16.61
CA PHE A 591 0.38 19.60 -17.36
C PHE A 591 1.55 20.00 -16.46
N ASN A 592 2.77 19.87 -16.94
CA ASN A 592 3.98 20.29 -16.27
C ASN A 592 4.82 21.16 -17.19
N TYR A 593 5.32 22.29 -16.69
CA TYR A 593 6.18 23.21 -17.40
C TYR A 593 7.51 23.40 -16.68
N LYS A 594 8.60 23.20 -17.37
CA LYS A 594 9.97 23.39 -16.90
C LYS A 594 10.46 24.77 -17.33
N PHE A 595 10.66 25.67 -16.39
CA PHE A 595 11.25 26.99 -16.67
C PHE A 595 12.71 26.86 -17.09
N ASN A 596 13.42 25.91 -16.43
CA ASN A 596 14.82 25.54 -16.71
C ASN A 596 15.08 24.14 -16.13
N GLU A 597 16.34 23.71 -16.06
CA GLU A 597 16.75 22.42 -15.52
C GLU A 597 16.45 22.24 -14.01
N ASN A 598 16.24 23.34 -13.28
CA ASN A 598 16.07 23.33 -11.82
C ASN A 598 14.63 23.56 -11.37
N HIS A 599 13.81 24.24 -12.16
CA HIS A 599 12.48 24.71 -11.75
C HIS A 599 11.36 24.19 -12.64
N ASN A 600 10.33 23.66 -12.07
CA ASN A 600 9.10 23.31 -12.77
C ASN A 600 7.85 23.67 -11.97
N VAL A 601 6.75 23.86 -12.68
CA VAL A 601 5.40 24.00 -12.13
C VAL A 601 4.51 22.97 -12.79
N PHE A 602 3.65 22.32 -12.02
CA PHE A 602 2.67 21.39 -12.56
C PHE A 602 1.26 21.72 -12.07
N VAL A 603 0.29 21.37 -12.87
CA VAL A 603 -1.12 21.40 -12.55
C VAL A 603 -1.74 20.10 -12.99
N ASN A 604 -2.60 19.54 -12.17
CA ASN A 604 -3.40 18.38 -12.54
C ASN A 604 -4.80 18.48 -11.96
N GLY A 605 -5.73 17.76 -12.55
CA GLY A 605 -7.09 17.66 -12.07
C GLY A 605 -7.81 16.50 -12.70
N GLY A 606 -8.92 16.16 -12.12
CA GLY A 606 -9.76 15.08 -12.63
C GLY A 606 -11.12 15.03 -11.97
N TYR A 607 -12.00 14.33 -12.66
CA TYR A 607 -13.32 14.00 -12.16
C TYR A 607 -13.60 12.53 -12.41
N PHE A 608 -14.14 11.84 -11.40
CA PHE A 608 -14.50 10.45 -11.52
C PHE A 608 -15.71 10.09 -10.66
N THR A 609 -16.38 9.03 -11.07
CA THR A 609 -17.43 8.39 -10.30
C THR A 609 -16.90 7.07 -9.75
N ARG A 610 -17.40 6.63 -8.62
CA ARG A 610 -17.09 5.35 -7.98
C ARG A 610 -18.38 4.65 -7.58
N ALA A 611 -18.47 3.34 -7.81
CA ALA A 611 -19.51 2.53 -7.22
C ALA A 611 -19.34 2.47 -5.70
N PRO A 612 -20.42 2.54 -4.91
CA PRO A 612 -20.33 2.25 -3.48
C PRO A 612 -19.86 0.81 -3.26
N PHE A 613 -19.12 0.57 -2.21
CA PHE A 613 -18.69 -0.80 -1.87
C PHE A 613 -19.90 -1.73 -1.66
N MET A 614 -19.72 -3.01 -1.95
CA MET A 614 -20.79 -4.00 -1.89
C MET A 614 -21.50 -4.03 -0.52
N ASN A 615 -20.74 -3.87 0.58
CA ASN A 615 -21.29 -3.81 1.94
C ASN A 615 -22.14 -2.55 2.23
N ALA A 616 -22.04 -1.52 1.40
CA ALA A 616 -22.93 -0.35 1.44
C ALA A 616 -24.16 -0.54 0.55
N VAL A 617 -24.09 -1.42 -0.44
CA VAL A 617 -25.22 -1.77 -1.32
C VAL A 617 -26.13 -2.80 -0.66
N PHE A 618 -25.53 -3.83 -0.01
CA PHE A 618 -26.26 -4.88 0.70
C PHE A 618 -25.87 -4.83 2.19
N ALA A 619 -26.79 -4.32 3.02
CA ALA A 619 -26.58 -4.19 4.46
C ALA A 619 -27.42 -5.23 5.23
N ASN A 620 -27.05 -5.52 6.47
CA ASN A 620 -27.80 -6.34 7.43
C ASN A 620 -28.21 -7.73 6.90
N TYR A 621 -27.29 -8.38 6.14
CA TYR A 621 -27.57 -9.69 5.55
C TYR A 621 -28.77 -9.74 4.60
N ASN A 622 -29.19 -8.58 4.07
CA ASN A 622 -30.34 -8.45 3.20
C ASN A 622 -29.98 -8.66 1.73
N ILE A 623 -30.81 -9.41 0.98
CA ILE A 623 -30.67 -9.57 -0.46
C ILE A 623 -31.24 -8.39 -1.27
N LEU A 624 -32.00 -7.51 -0.64
CA LEU A 624 -32.47 -6.27 -1.26
C LEU A 624 -31.42 -5.16 -1.10
N PRO A 625 -31.11 -4.45 -2.19
CA PRO A 625 -30.16 -3.34 -2.09
C PRO A 625 -30.75 -2.18 -1.26
N VAL A 626 -29.89 -1.49 -0.52
CA VAL A 626 -30.24 -0.29 0.23
C VAL A 626 -30.83 0.75 -0.74
N LYS A 627 -31.96 1.37 -0.37
CA LYS A 627 -32.59 2.43 -1.16
C LYS A 627 -31.72 3.68 -1.20
N GLY A 628 -31.72 4.37 -2.33
CA GLY A 628 -30.97 5.62 -2.53
C GLY A 628 -29.47 5.43 -2.77
N VAL A 629 -28.96 4.19 -2.82
CA VAL A 629 -27.56 3.93 -3.16
C VAL A 629 -27.26 4.39 -4.59
N SER A 630 -26.30 5.30 -4.72
CA SER A 630 -25.87 5.92 -5.97
C SER A 630 -24.34 5.98 -6.06
N TYR A 631 -23.84 6.49 -7.20
CA TYR A 631 -22.40 6.71 -7.38
C TYR A 631 -21.88 7.80 -6.44
N GLU A 632 -20.73 7.56 -5.87
CA GLU A 632 -19.90 8.61 -5.27
C GLU A 632 -19.23 9.39 -6.41
N LYS A 633 -19.06 10.70 -6.25
CA LYS A 633 -18.48 11.61 -7.25
C LYS A 633 -17.32 12.37 -6.65
N ILE A 634 -16.20 12.39 -7.32
CA ILE A 634 -14.98 13.01 -6.81
C ILE A 634 -14.42 13.97 -7.86
N GLY A 635 -14.27 15.24 -7.47
CA GLY A 635 -13.57 16.25 -8.23
C GLY A 635 -12.32 16.71 -7.49
N THR A 636 -11.18 16.78 -8.18
CA THR A 636 -9.93 17.23 -7.56
C THR A 636 -9.12 18.12 -8.47
N PHE A 637 -8.34 19.02 -7.85
CA PHE A 637 -7.42 19.91 -8.51
C PHE A 637 -6.14 20.02 -7.66
N GLU A 638 -4.98 20.04 -8.32
CA GLU A 638 -3.68 20.21 -7.68
C GLU A 638 -2.80 21.17 -8.46
N LEU A 639 -2.01 21.94 -7.72
CA LEU A 639 -0.99 22.85 -8.23
C LEU A 639 0.29 22.61 -7.44
N GLY A 640 1.40 22.37 -8.14
CA GLY A 640 2.66 22.12 -7.50
C GLY A 640 3.84 22.82 -8.16
N TYR A 641 4.90 22.97 -7.36
CA TYR A 641 6.18 23.55 -7.76
C TYR A 641 7.30 22.62 -7.33
N GLY A 642 8.23 22.37 -8.23
CA GLY A 642 9.44 21.59 -7.98
C GLY A 642 10.70 22.41 -8.19
N PHE A 643 11.64 22.27 -7.25
CA PHE A 643 13.00 22.77 -7.36
C PHE A 643 13.98 21.63 -7.11
N ASN A 644 14.96 21.47 -7.99
CA ASN A 644 15.99 20.48 -7.82
C ASN A 644 17.34 21.00 -8.36
N ASN A 645 18.37 20.84 -7.54
CA ASN A 645 19.76 21.05 -7.96
C ASN A 645 20.66 19.98 -7.33
N GLU A 646 21.96 20.14 -7.40
CA GLU A 646 22.96 19.21 -6.88
C GLU A 646 22.78 18.92 -5.36
N TYR A 647 22.34 19.90 -4.58
CA TYR A 647 22.23 19.82 -3.12
C TYR A 647 20.80 19.69 -2.60
N PHE A 648 19.84 20.25 -3.33
CA PHE A 648 18.46 20.38 -2.87
C PHE A 648 17.48 19.73 -3.87
N ASN A 649 16.52 19.00 -3.32
CA ASN A 649 15.29 18.64 -4.00
C ASN A 649 14.12 19.13 -3.12
N VAL A 650 13.26 19.99 -3.66
CA VAL A 650 12.12 20.56 -2.94
C VAL A 650 10.87 20.43 -3.80
N THR A 651 9.79 19.92 -3.22
CA THR A 651 8.46 19.89 -3.83
C THR A 651 7.46 20.57 -2.91
N LEU A 652 6.73 21.55 -3.44
CA LEU A 652 5.60 22.20 -2.79
C LEU A 652 4.35 21.89 -3.60
N ASN A 653 3.30 21.41 -2.94
CA ASN A 653 2.04 21.07 -3.58
C ASN A 653 0.84 21.59 -2.79
N GLY A 654 -0.14 22.17 -3.48
CA GLY A 654 -1.45 22.52 -2.96
C GLY A 654 -2.51 21.67 -3.62
N TYR A 655 -3.50 21.22 -2.87
CA TYR A 655 -4.57 20.36 -3.38
C TYR A 655 -5.94 20.76 -2.85
N TYR A 656 -6.96 20.49 -3.65
CA TYR A 656 -8.36 20.63 -3.30
C TYR A 656 -9.14 19.43 -3.87
N THR A 657 -9.85 18.69 -3.04
CA THR A 657 -10.69 17.56 -3.42
C THR A 657 -12.08 17.72 -2.80
N LYS A 658 -13.12 17.71 -3.64
CA LYS A 658 -14.51 17.61 -3.21
C LYS A 658 -15.01 16.20 -3.48
N TRP A 659 -15.45 15.53 -2.40
CA TRP A 659 -16.07 14.21 -2.43
C TRP A 659 -17.58 14.37 -2.20
N MET A 660 -18.37 13.98 -3.15
CA MET A 660 -19.82 14.14 -3.16
C MET A 660 -20.52 12.78 -3.16
N ASP A 661 -21.70 12.74 -2.56
CA ASP A 661 -22.56 11.56 -2.50
C ASP A 661 -21.86 10.32 -1.87
N LYS A 662 -20.94 10.55 -0.93
CA LYS A 662 -20.26 9.47 -0.23
C LYS A 662 -21.25 8.58 0.50
N SER A 663 -21.06 7.26 0.38
CA SER A 663 -21.75 6.26 1.20
C SER A 663 -20.98 6.01 2.50
N MET A 664 -21.66 6.12 3.63
CA MET A 664 -21.05 5.94 4.95
C MET A 664 -21.82 4.90 5.76
N SER A 665 -21.20 3.75 6.03
CA SER A 665 -21.79 2.75 6.91
C SER A 665 -21.59 3.13 8.37
N ARG A 666 -22.66 3.11 9.15
CA ARG A 666 -22.67 3.31 10.63
C ARG A 666 -23.53 2.24 11.28
N THR A 667 -23.27 2.00 12.56
CA THR A 667 -24.14 1.16 13.38
C THR A 667 -24.99 2.07 14.26
N ILE A 668 -26.32 2.00 14.08
CA ILE A 668 -27.31 2.76 14.88
C ILE A 668 -28.25 1.73 15.49
N ASN A 669 -28.46 1.77 16.80
CA ASN A 669 -29.33 0.83 17.52
C ASN A 669 -29.02 -0.67 17.24
N ASN A 670 -27.73 -1.02 17.13
CA ASN A 670 -27.22 -2.34 16.75
C ASN A 670 -27.49 -2.78 15.29
N GLU A 671 -28.10 -1.94 14.48
CA GLU A 671 -28.31 -2.17 13.05
C GLU A 671 -27.26 -1.41 12.23
N LYS A 672 -26.70 -2.08 11.20
CA LYS A 672 -25.86 -1.40 10.22
C LYS A 672 -26.74 -0.64 9.24
N ILE A 673 -26.56 0.66 9.20
CA ILE A 673 -27.20 1.52 8.22
C ILE A 673 -26.18 2.07 7.23
N ASN A 674 -26.62 2.40 6.05
CA ASN A 674 -25.84 3.14 5.09
C ASN A 674 -26.44 4.55 4.93
N ILE A 675 -25.67 5.56 5.34
CA ILE A 675 -25.99 6.96 5.14
C ILE A 675 -25.41 7.36 3.78
N THR A 676 -26.22 7.83 2.87
CA THR A 676 -25.84 8.26 1.51
C THR A 676 -25.90 9.78 1.37
N GLY A 677 -25.24 10.33 0.37
CA GLY A 677 -25.28 11.77 0.12
C GLY A 677 -24.40 12.59 1.06
N VAL A 678 -23.36 12.01 1.62
CA VAL A 678 -22.42 12.71 2.51
C VAL A 678 -21.34 13.39 1.67
N ASP A 679 -21.22 14.71 1.79
CA ASP A 679 -20.19 15.48 1.08
C ASP A 679 -19.03 15.84 2.01
N ALA A 680 -17.79 15.82 1.49
CA ALA A 680 -16.59 16.23 2.20
C ALA A 680 -15.68 17.08 1.31
N ILE A 681 -14.94 18.00 1.93
CA ILE A 681 -13.89 18.78 1.30
C ILE A 681 -12.57 18.45 1.96
N HIS A 682 -11.55 18.14 1.16
CA HIS A 682 -10.19 17.91 1.59
C HIS A 682 -9.27 18.88 0.84
N ALA A 683 -8.77 19.88 1.55
CA ALA A 683 -7.83 20.86 1.01
C ALA A 683 -6.56 20.91 1.84
N GLY A 684 -5.44 21.33 1.24
CA GLY A 684 -4.21 21.44 2.02
C GLY A 684 -2.98 21.76 1.19
N ILE A 685 -1.84 21.88 1.90
CA ILE A 685 -0.51 22.09 1.33
C ILE A 685 0.47 21.03 1.85
N GLU A 686 1.42 20.67 1.01
CA GLU A 686 2.45 19.66 1.26
C GLU A 686 3.81 20.22 0.82
N LEU A 687 4.79 20.11 1.69
CA LEU A 687 6.19 20.42 1.42
C LEU A 687 7.03 19.18 1.66
N GLU A 688 7.86 18.82 0.72
CA GLU A 688 8.89 17.78 0.86
C GLU A 688 10.23 18.35 0.42
N ALA A 689 11.27 18.16 1.22
CA ALA A 689 12.60 18.70 0.94
C ALA A 689 13.67 17.68 1.31
N THR A 690 14.66 17.53 0.43
CA THR A 690 15.89 16.78 0.68
C THR A 690 17.06 17.72 0.50
N TYR A 691 18.00 17.72 1.45
CA TYR A 691 19.23 18.49 1.41
C TYR A 691 20.44 17.59 1.62
N LYS A 692 21.34 17.55 0.64
CA LYS A 692 22.57 16.76 0.64
C LYS A 692 23.78 17.71 0.53
N PRO A 693 24.26 18.28 1.65
CA PRO A 693 25.42 19.18 1.62
C PRO A 693 26.71 18.51 1.18
N CYS A 694 26.81 17.20 1.40
CA CYS A 694 27.93 16.35 1.00
C CYS A 694 27.47 14.90 0.83
N SER A 695 28.35 14.06 0.31
CA SER A 695 28.03 12.64 0.04
C SER A 695 27.72 11.82 1.29
N SER A 696 28.19 12.26 2.47
CA SER A 696 28.02 11.54 3.74
C SER A 696 26.81 12.00 4.58
N LEU A 697 26.11 13.07 4.19
CA LEU A 697 24.98 13.62 4.97
C LEU A 697 23.75 13.84 4.08
N ASP A 698 22.66 13.19 4.44
CA ASP A 698 21.33 13.31 3.83
C ASP A 698 20.37 13.84 4.90
N ILE A 699 19.78 15.01 4.67
CA ILE A 699 18.76 15.61 5.53
C ILE A 699 17.46 15.67 4.77
N ARG A 700 16.39 15.10 5.35
CA ARG A 700 15.06 15.06 4.76
C ARG A 700 14.06 15.72 5.67
N GLY A 701 13.25 16.59 5.10
CA GLY A 701 12.16 17.26 5.80
C GLY A 701 10.85 17.16 5.03
N MET A 702 9.78 17.00 5.75
CA MET A 702 8.45 17.18 5.19
C MET A 702 7.54 17.94 6.15
N PHE A 703 6.60 18.66 5.60
CA PHE A 703 5.53 19.32 6.32
C PHE A 703 4.24 19.24 5.49
N SER A 704 3.12 18.92 6.16
CA SER A 704 1.81 19.03 5.55
C SER A 704 0.80 19.65 6.50
N TRP A 705 -0.08 20.45 5.94
CA TRP A 705 -1.21 21.04 6.64
C TRP A 705 -2.46 20.83 5.79
N GLY A 706 -3.46 20.18 6.36
CA GLY A 706 -4.76 19.95 5.77
C GLY A 706 -5.86 20.70 6.51
N ASP A 707 -6.96 20.92 5.82
CA ASP A 707 -8.25 21.36 6.33
C ASP A 707 -9.30 20.46 5.67
N TRP A 708 -9.72 19.43 6.41
CA TRP A 708 -10.63 18.40 5.91
C TRP A 708 -11.90 18.42 6.72
N THR A 709 -13.02 18.76 6.07
CA THR A 709 -14.30 18.96 6.73
C THR A 709 -15.44 18.29 5.97
N TRP A 710 -16.49 17.94 6.69
CA TRP A 710 -17.78 17.57 6.10
C TRP A 710 -18.44 18.84 5.55
N ALA A 711 -18.92 18.76 4.31
CA ALA A 711 -19.39 19.95 3.59
C ALA A 711 -20.84 20.32 3.93
N ASP A 712 -21.67 19.32 4.23
CA ASP A 712 -23.11 19.50 4.46
C ASP A 712 -23.59 18.63 5.62
N ASP A 713 -24.75 19.02 6.17
CA ASP A 713 -25.51 18.18 7.10
C ASP A 713 -26.15 17.03 6.33
N VAL A 714 -26.40 15.92 7.00
CA VAL A 714 -26.87 14.68 6.37
C VAL A 714 -28.28 14.34 6.85
N HIS A 715 -29.13 13.99 5.92
CA HIS A 715 -30.47 13.46 6.20
C HIS A 715 -30.52 12.00 5.77
N PHE A 716 -31.03 11.13 6.63
CA PHE A 716 -31.08 9.71 6.36
C PHE A 716 -32.35 9.06 6.90
N GLN A 717 -32.83 8.05 6.20
CA GLN A 717 -34.01 7.28 6.54
C GLN A 717 -33.59 5.86 6.96
N LEU A 718 -34.13 5.39 8.09
CA LEU A 718 -34.02 4.00 8.48
C LEU A 718 -35.03 3.15 7.69
N TYR A 719 -34.66 1.91 7.38
CA TYR A 719 -35.48 0.97 6.61
C TYR A 719 -35.55 -0.39 7.32
N ASP A 720 -36.73 -1.05 7.22
CA ASP A 720 -36.91 -2.44 7.64
C ASP A 720 -36.28 -3.44 6.66
N GLU A 721 -36.39 -4.74 6.95
CA GLU A 721 -35.84 -5.80 6.11
C GLU A 721 -36.50 -5.83 4.70
N ALA A 722 -37.75 -5.37 4.55
CA ALA A 722 -38.44 -5.25 3.26
C ALA A 722 -38.16 -3.90 2.56
N GLN A 723 -37.19 -3.13 3.09
CA GLN A 723 -36.83 -1.79 2.59
C GLN A 723 -37.99 -0.77 2.66
N ASN A 724 -38.90 -0.92 3.65
CA ASN A 724 -39.90 0.11 3.97
C ASN A 724 -39.32 1.10 4.98
N PRO A 725 -39.62 2.39 4.88
CA PRO A 725 -39.11 3.39 5.83
C PRO A 725 -39.64 3.13 7.26
N ILE A 726 -38.75 3.18 8.23
CA ILE A 726 -39.06 3.10 9.67
C ILE A 726 -38.93 4.49 10.27
N GLY A 727 -39.98 4.96 10.92
CA GLY A 727 -39.96 6.25 11.60
C GLY A 727 -39.98 7.45 10.64
N LYS A 728 -39.41 8.56 11.13
CA LYS A 728 -39.22 9.77 10.33
C LYS A 728 -37.76 9.84 9.84
N GLU A 729 -37.56 10.62 8.79
CA GLU A 729 -36.20 10.98 8.38
C GLU A 729 -35.46 11.64 9.54
N GLU A 730 -34.25 11.18 9.78
CA GLU A 730 -33.34 11.67 10.82
C GLU A 730 -32.30 12.60 10.20
N SER A 731 -31.74 13.50 11.03
CA SER A 731 -30.70 14.42 10.61
C SER A 731 -29.46 14.29 11.49
N ALA A 732 -28.29 14.30 10.85
CA ALA A 732 -27.03 14.46 11.54
C ALA A 732 -26.38 15.79 11.11
N TYR A 733 -26.19 16.69 12.09
CA TYR A 733 -25.63 18.02 11.87
C TYR A 733 -24.10 17.94 11.93
N ILE A 734 -23.49 17.80 10.75
CA ILE A 734 -22.03 17.57 10.62
C ILE A 734 -21.32 18.59 9.72
N LYS A 735 -22.05 19.51 9.14
CA LYS A 735 -21.44 20.56 8.30
C LYS A 735 -20.33 21.30 9.06
N ASN A 736 -19.17 21.47 8.39
CA ASN A 736 -17.96 22.08 8.94
C ASN A 736 -17.34 21.35 10.16
N VAL A 737 -17.77 20.13 10.48
CA VAL A 737 -17.07 19.25 11.42
C VAL A 737 -15.85 18.66 10.74
N HIS A 738 -14.71 18.63 11.42
CA HIS A 738 -13.49 18.07 10.84
C HIS A 738 -13.58 16.56 10.66
N VAL A 739 -12.97 16.08 9.57
CA VAL A 739 -12.82 14.64 9.31
C VAL A 739 -11.91 14.04 10.39
N GLY A 740 -12.43 13.05 11.10
CA GLY A 740 -11.77 12.42 12.23
C GLY A 740 -10.78 11.30 11.86
N ASN A 741 -10.10 10.80 12.88
CA ASN A 741 -9.18 9.66 12.83
C ASN A 741 -7.94 9.86 11.93
N SER A 742 -7.61 11.10 11.59
CA SER A 742 -6.41 11.42 10.81
C SER A 742 -5.88 12.79 11.21
N ALA A 743 -4.60 12.86 11.53
CA ALA A 743 -3.96 14.14 11.86
C ALA A 743 -3.94 15.05 10.63
N GLN A 744 -4.50 16.25 10.76
CA GLN A 744 -4.54 17.24 9.68
C GLN A 744 -3.22 17.99 9.52
N MET A 745 -2.31 17.87 10.45
CA MET A 745 -0.96 18.42 10.39
C MET A 745 0.05 17.30 10.65
N THR A 746 0.98 17.11 9.72
CA THR A 746 2.09 16.18 9.89
C THR A 746 3.41 16.85 9.51
N ALA A 747 4.48 16.50 10.23
CA ALA A 747 5.82 16.97 9.91
C ALA A 747 6.84 15.87 10.23
N SER A 748 7.92 15.82 9.48
CA SER A 748 9.06 14.94 9.76
C SER A 748 10.35 15.68 9.43
N LEU A 749 11.36 15.44 10.27
CA LEU A 749 12.74 15.86 10.02
C LEU A 749 13.65 14.69 10.32
N GLY A 750 14.37 14.23 9.32
CA GLY A 750 15.30 13.12 9.40
C GLY A 750 16.70 13.51 8.95
N ALA A 751 17.71 12.89 9.53
CA ALA A 751 19.09 13.02 9.09
C ALA A 751 19.74 11.64 9.10
N THR A 752 20.42 11.30 8.01
CA THR A 752 21.28 10.11 7.89
C THR A 752 22.70 10.58 7.67
N TRP A 753 23.62 10.24 8.59
CA TRP A 753 25.02 10.61 8.52
C TRP A 753 25.90 9.37 8.48
N GLU A 754 26.61 9.19 7.38
CA GLU A 754 27.68 8.20 7.28
C GLU A 754 28.96 8.78 7.88
N MET A 755 29.18 8.50 9.18
CA MET A 755 30.30 9.03 9.95
C MET A 755 31.64 8.57 9.39
N VAL A 756 31.73 7.29 9.05
CA VAL A 756 32.82 6.64 8.33
C VAL A 756 32.21 5.56 7.43
N LYS A 757 32.94 5.12 6.42
CA LYS A 757 32.43 4.08 5.48
C LYS A 757 31.93 2.85 6.26
N GLY A 758 30.67 2.52 6.08
CA GLY A 758 30.01 1.38 6.74
C GLY A 758 29.42 1.64 8.13
N LEU A 759 29.54 2.88 8.67
CA LEU A 759 28.89 3.27 9.94
C LEU A 759 27.98 4.47 9.71
N LYS A 760 26.69 4.24 9.81
CA LYS A 760 25.65 5.27 9.64
C LYS A 760 24.93 5.56 10.95
N LEU A 761 24.69 6.83 11.22
CA LEU A 761 23.78 7.30 12.25
C LEU A 761 22.53 7.84 11.58
N ASN A 762 21.37 7.35 11.99
CA ASN A 762 20.07 7.79 11.48
C ASN A 762 19.22 8.30 12.64
N ALA A 763 18.66 9.51 12.49
CA ALA A 763 17.74 10.10 13.44
C ALA A 763 16.56 10.70 12.70
N VAL A 764 15.34 10.39 13.14
CA VAL A 764 14.09 10.89 12.55
C VAL A 764 13.16 11.36 13.66
N TYR A 765 12.67 12.58 13.54
CA TYR A 765 11.61 13.13 14.37
C TYR A 765 10.34 13.25 13.54
N ASN A 766 9.23 12.66 14.02
CA ASN A 766 7.91 12.75 13.40
C ASN A 766 6.95 13.49 14.33
N PHE A 767 6.18 14.38 13.79
CA PHE A 767 5.13 15.14 14.47
C PHE A 767 3.79 14.93 13.77
N ALA A 768 2.73 14.77 14.58
CA ALA A 768 1.34 14.72 14.13
C ALA A 768 0.49 15.54 15.08
N GLY A 769 -0.31 16.45 14.54
CA GLY A 769 -1.17 17.34 15.33
C GLY A 769 -2.51 17.60 14.65
N LYS A 770 -3.40 18.29 15.34
CA LYS A 770 -4.79 18.53 14.91
C LYS A 770 -5.50 17.22 14.53
N ASN A 771 -5.45 16.25 15.41
CA ASN A 771 -6.15 14.98 15.23
C ASN A 771 -7.53 15.07 15.90
N PHE A 772 -8.58 14.96 15.10
CA PHE A 772 -9.97 15.05 15.53
C PHE A 772 -10.55 13.65 15.71
N ALA A 773 -11.50 13.49 16.65
CA ALA A 773 -12.28 12.28 16.76
C ALA A 773 -13.33 12.21 15.64
N ASP A 774 -13.68 10.99 15.22
CA ASP A 774 -14.81 10.80 14.32
C ASP A 774 -16.12 11.10 15.05
N PHE A 775 -17.15 11.47 14.30
CA PHE A 775 -18.48 11.73 14.86
C PHE A 775 -19.34 10.46 14.88
N ASP A 776 -20.28 10.43 15.80
CA ASP A 776 -21.37 9.47 15.82
C ASP A 776 -22.67 10.20 15.41
N PRO A 777 -23.38 9.77 14.34
CA PRO A 777 -24.61 10.41 13.89
C PRO A 777 -25.68 10.52 14.99
N GLN A 778 -25.76 9.54 15.91
CA GLN A 778 -26.73 9.52 17.00
C GLN A 778 -26.52 10.68 17.98
N ASN A 779 -25.30 11.18 18.07
CA ASN A 779 -24.91 12.30 18.96
C ASN A 779 -24.92 13.66 18.24
N ARG A 780 -25.47 13.73 17.01
CA ARG A 780 -25.45 14.91 16.12
C ARG A 780 -26.86 15.33 15.69
N THR A 781 -27.84 15.18 16.57
CA THR A 781 -29.23 15.45 16.24
C THR A 781 -29.67 16.91 16.50
N ASN A 782 -28.78 17.75 17.06
CA ASN A 782 -29.08 19.15 17.35
C ASN A 782 -28.44 20.06 16.28
N PRO A 783 -29.17 21.01 15.65
CA PRO A 783 -28.62 22.00 14.74
C PRO A 783 -27.42 22.79 15.27
N LYS A 784 -27.29 22.92 16.59
CA LYS A 784 -26.13 23.56 17.24
C LYS A 784 -24.83 22.75 17.14
N ASP A 785 -24.91 21.50 16.74
CA ASP A 785 -23.73 20.63 16.58
C ASP A 785 -22.95 20.92 15.29
N THR A 786 -23.54 21.70 14.36
CA THR A 786 -22.90 22.18 13.15
C THR A 786 -21.60 22.92 13.47
N GLY A 787 -20.47 22.48 12.89
CA GLY A 787 -19.16 23.08 13.09
C GLY A 787 -18.50 22.79 14.45
N VAL A 788 -19.12 21.99 15.29
CA VAL A 788 -18.57 21.62 16.60
C VAL A 788 -17.92 20.24 16.52
N ASP A 789 -16.61 20.16 16.65
CA ASP A 789 -15.90 18.89 16.66
C ASP A 789 -16.25 18.06 17.91
N SER A 790 -16.29 16.74 17.75
CA SER A 790 -16.56 15.83 18.87
C SER A 790 -15.47 15.92 19.95
N TRP A 791 -14.22 15.93 19.50
CA TRP A 791 -13.05 16.06 20.33
C TRP A 791 -11.80 16.20 19.46
N LYS A 792 -10.74 16.86 19.94
CA LYS A 792 -9.45 16.93 19.25
C LYS A 792 -8.30 16.67 20.21
N LEU A 793 -7.28 15.98 19.74
CA LEU A 793 -5.96 15.96 20.35
C LEU A 793 -5.19 17.22 19.90
N PRO A 794 -4.50 17.91 20.83
CA PRO A 794 -3.73 19.10 20.51
C PRO A 794 -2.67 18.86 19.44
#